data_276050d7f4fc483f0b31a7986f16a80a
#
_entry.id   276050d7f4fc483f0b31a7986f16a80a
#
_cell.length_a   1.000
_cell.length_b   1.000
_cell.length_c   1.000
_cell.angle_alpha   90.00
_cell.angle_beta   90.00
_cell.angle_gamma   90.00
#
_symmetry.space_group_name_H-M   'P 1'
#
loop_
_entity.id
_entity.type
_entity.pdbx_description
1 polymer ?
#
loop_
_entity_poly.entity_id
_entity_poly.type
_entity_poly.pdbx_seq_one_letter_code
_entity_poly.pdbx_strand_id
1 'polypeptide(L)'
;MRGVRVAGALAIAAVAAAPSPVQAEPDYDLIGKQFSLVLQNAHFSRERFSQEQYAKFLECYVQTQDPQHLFLSEDEVQQLRERYATSFGDYLLANQTARLAEELYSFYSERALARISFAEKLLRQYEKALPAFDSERTTARTRRKLPRSANAAELEQVWRDQVEDMLLSEVIRRENVAKLAAEKGKPDPNAKEKPIVEKLLARLKRMRNDIQEADREDMVSYLLNAVAHVYDPHSDYMGAREEQRFKDMIKASIVGIGARLKSDDDGSTVIEGIVKGGPAAKCGQLNLGDRIVAVAKDGDENWTDIMFLSIDKVVDLIRGKKGQQVKLRVLDAEGGNERIVSIVRDEIPMSEELASGRVIHLTAPDANGQPRKYCLGVLTLPSFYVDLDDGDVHCAADVKRILRRMIMEGVEGIVLDLRFNGGGSLDEVRKMVGFFTGAGPVVQVKDSRGNVERLTVSGRPIFRGELVVLINKLSASASEIFAGAMVDYGRAVVAGDEATYGKGTVQVPRGLADYMPYFSSREGCGMIKVTTQKFYRVGGASTQLRGVPSDIVLPTATTGLRISEGEQDYALPYDEIPRAGGYVMNTRIARILPSLLGRSAARVAKDPDLQYMQEDAVRADERQKKNSVSLNKKVREEENEALLARKKRIDEERKVRYEQMAAEDAKNMVIYRLNLSDVKAATLPIASKEDKTEFMDEVEDPEEELVETPEYPSNLDPVLREGLHIVKDMIDLR
;
A
#
# COMPACT_ATOMS: atom_id res chain seq x y z
N MET A 1 -46.48 69.51 31.20
CA MET A 1 -45.36 70.05 32.01
C MET A 1 -44.19 69.07 31.90
N ARG A 2 -43.04 69.60 31.45
CA ARG A 2 -41.67 69.10 31.57
C ARG A 2 -41.46 67.56 31.46
N GLY A 3 -40.90 66.85 30.52
CA GLY A 3 -39.69 67.19 29.75
C GLY A 3 -38.43 66.69 30.51
N VAL A 4 -38.04 65.42 30.38
CA VAL A 4 -36.67 64.97 30.67
C VAL A 4 -36.23 64.03 29.48
N ARG A 5 -35.26 64.57 28.72
CA ARG A 5 -34.49 63.77 27.74
C ARG A 5 -33.40 63.03 28.52
N VAL A 6 -33.35 61.70 28.34
CA VAL A 6 -32.18 60.93 28.73
C VAL A 6 -31.42 60.54 27.47
N ALA A 7 -30.21 61.07 27.34
CA ALA A 7 -29.28 60.71 26.29
C ALA A 7 -28.63 59.38 26.65
N GLY A 8 -28.90 58.32 25.90
CA GLY A 8 -28.16 57.05 26.02
C GLY A 8 -26.88 57.08 25.20
N ALA A 9 -25.75 57.02 25.88
CA ALA A 9 -24.46 56.82 25.23
C ALA A 9 -24.32 55.35 24.84
N LEU A 10 -24.20 55.04 23.52
CA LEU A 10 -23.76 53.74 23.03
C LEU A 10 -22.26 53.61 23.31
N ALA A 11 -21.91 52.74 24.27
CA ALA A 11 -20.56 52.24 24.41
C ALA A 11 -20.34 51.12 23.40
N ILE A 12 -19.58 51.36 22.34
CA ILE A 12 -19.06 50.32 21.45
C ILE A 12 -17.93 49.62 22.20
N ALA A 13 -18.24 48.44 22.74
CA ALA A 13 -17.21 47.53 23.25
C ALA A 13 -16.47 46.92 22.05
N ALA A 14 -15.25 47.38 21.80
CA ALA A 14 -14.33 46.70 20.89
C ALA A 14 -13.97 45.34 21.55
N VAL A 15 -14.56 44.26 21.06
CA VAL A 15 -14.09 42.91 21.39
C VAL A 15 -12.76 42.75 20.67
N ALA A 16 -11.67 42.92 21.41
CA ALA A 16 -10.36 42.51 20.96
C ALA A 16 -10.43 40.99 20.72
N ALA A 17 -10.28 40.55 19.47
CA ALA A 17 -10.11 39.15 19.15
C ALA A 17 -8.88 38.65 19.93
N ALA A 18 -9.13 37.77 20.89
CA ALA A 18 -8.04 37.07 21.55
C ALA A 18 -7.28 36.27 20.46
N PRO A 19 -5.95 36.32 20.45
CA PRO A 19 -5.18 35.48 19.55
C PRO A 19 -5.63 34.04 19.80
N SER A 20 -5.88 33.29 18.70
CA SER A 20 -6.17 31.86 18.81
C SER A 20 -5.08 31.21 19.66
N PRO A 21 -5.43 30.35 20.63
CA PRO A 21 -4.41 29.73 21.46
C PRO A 21 -3.45 28.99 20.53
N VAL A 22 -2.17 29.34 20.60
CA VAL A 22 -1.10 28.53 20.01
C VAL A 22 -1.29 27.16 20.62
N GLN A 23 -1.62 26.18 19.78
CA GLN A 23 -1.84 24.80 20.21
C GLN A 23 -0.53 24.35 20.85
N ALA A 24 -0.56 23.99 22.14
CA ALA A 24 0.66 23.61 22.84
C ALA A 24 1.20 22.33 22.19
N GLU A 25 2.50 22.30 21.94
CA GLU A 25 3.19 21.14 21.40
C GLU A 25 2.93 19.92 22.31
N PRO A 26 2.68 18.71 21.75
CA PRO A 26 2.48 17.50 22.55
C PRO A 26 3.69 17.23 23.46
N ASP A 27 3.42 16.68 24.65
CA ASP A 27 4.47 16.27 25.59
C ASP A 27 5.08 14.94 25.13
N TYR A 28 6.04 15.00 24.19
CA TYR A 28 6.67 13.82 23.62
C TYR A 28 7.45 12.98 24.64
N ASP A 29 7.91 13.55 25.74
CA ASP A 29 8.57 12.83 26.82
C ASP A 29 7.58 11.94 27.56
N LEU A 30 6.41 12.49 27.87
CA LEU A 30 5.33 11.73 28.49
C LEU A 30 4.74 10.70 27.51
N ILE A 31 4.58 11.05 26.23
CA ILE A 31 4.15 10.15 25.16
C ILE A 31 5.06 8.92 25.09
N GLY A 32 6.37 9.10 25.00
CA GLY A 32 7.32 8.00 24.92
C GLY A 32 7.29 7.09 26.14
N LYS A 33 7.16 7.66 27.33
CA LYS A 33 7.00 6.88 28.56
C LYS A 33 5.72 6.06 28.58
N GLN A 34 4.56 6.68 28.28
CA GLN A 34 3.29 5.95 28.26
C GLN A 34 3.26 4.89 27.17
N PHE A 35 3.76 5.21 25.98
CA PHE A 35 3.95 4.24 24.91
C PHE A 35 4.77 3.04 25.37
N SER A 36 5.92 3.26 26.00
CA SER A 36 6.80 2.20 26.50
C SER A 36 6.09 1.34 27.56
N LEU A 37 5.32 1.95 28.46
CA LEU A 37 4.56 1.23 29.48
C LEU A 37 3.42 0.41 28.86
N VAL A 38 2.70 0.96 27.87
CA VAL A 38 1.64 0.23 27.15
C VAL A 38 2.24 -0.95 26.41
N LEU A 39 3.32 -0.75 25.68
CA LEU A 39 3.99 -1.81 24.91
C LEU A 39 4.40 -2.98 25.83
N GLN A 40 5.13 -2.72 26.92
CA GLN A 40 5.54 -3.76 27.86
C GLN A 40 4.41 -4.51 28.57
N ASN A 41 3.24 -3.88 28.73
CA ASN A 41 2.10 -4.47 29.47
C ASN A 41 1.05 -5.10 28.56
N ALA A 42 0.81 -4.54 27.38
CA ALA A 42 -0.24 -4.93 26.46
C ALA A 42 0.22 -5.82 25.31
N HIS A 43 1.51 -5.74 24.91
CA HIS A 43 2.02 -6.57 23.84
C HIS A 43 1.92 -8.07 24.16
N PHE A 44 1.69 -8.88 23.15
CA PHE A 44 1.52 -10.33 23.28
C PHE A 44 2.68 -11.03 23.99
N SER A 45 3.93 -10.67 23.71
CA SER A 45 5.11 -11.25 24.35
C SER A 45 5.27 -10.83 25.82
N ARG A 46 4.74 -9.66 26.22
CA ARG A 46 4.94 -9.05 27.54
C ARG A 46 6.38 -8.93 27.99
N GLU A 47 7.27 -8.81 27.03
CA GLU A 47 8.67 -8.61 27.32
C GLU A 47 8.88 -7.27 28.03
N ARG A 48 9.79 -7.28 29.01
CA ARG A 48 10.18 -6.07 29.73
C ARG A 48 11.46 -5.51 29.13
N PHE A 49 11.61 -4.21 29.20
CA PHE A 49 12.83 -3.55 28.79
C PHE A 49 14.03 -4.13 29.52
N SER A 50 15.07 -4.46 28.78
CA SER A 50 16.34 -5.02 29.24
C SER A 50 17.49 -4.45 28.40
N GLN A 51 18.71 -4.57 28.89
CA GLN A 51 19.88 -4.12 28.13
C GLN A 51 20.03 -4.82 26.77
N GLU A 52 19.64 -6.09 26.67
CA GLU A 52 19.62 -6.80 25.38
C GLU A 52 18.64 -6.18 24.40
N GLN A 53 17.44 -5.80 24.88
CA GLN A 53 16.46 -5.11 24.05
C GLN A 53 16.90 -3.70 23.68
N TYR A 54 17.57 -2.97 24.58
CA TYR A 54 18.09 -1.63 24.26
C TYR A 54 19.03 -1.64 23.06
N ALA A 55 19.92 -2.63 23.01
CA ALA A 55 20.79 -2.80 21.84
C ALA A 55 19.98 -3.08 20.56
N LYS A 56 18.94 -3.92 20.63
CA LYS A 56 18.05 -4.20 19.49
C LYS A 56 17.25 -2.97 19.06
N PHE A 57 16.78 -2.14 20.00
CA PHE A 57 16.09 -0.89 19.67
C PHE A 57 16.99 0.06 18.88
N LEU A 58 18.24 0.19 19.29
CA LEU A 58 19.22 1.00 18.57
C LEU A 58 19.51 0.45 17.17
N GLU A 59 19.74 -0.87 17.05
CA GLU A 59 19.95 -1.49 15.73
C GLU A 59 18.76 -1.31 14.81
N CYS A 60 17.55 -1.50 15.33
CA CYS A 60 16.30 -1.27 14.58
C CYS A 60 16.17 0.19 14.13
N TYR A 61 16.48 1.14 15.02
CA TYR A 61 16.49 2.57 14.68
C TYR A 61 17.47 2.87 13.54
N VAL A 62 18.72 2.40 13.67
CA VAL A 62 19.75 2.59 12.65
C VAL A 62 19.35 1.95 11.31
N GLN A 63 18.76 0.76 11.35
CA GLN A 63 18.31 0.05 10.15
C GLN A 63 17.12 0.75 9.48
N THR A 64 16.24 1.36 10.25
CA THR A 64 15.10 2.12 9.74
C THR A 64 15.54 3.43 9.09
N GLN A 65 16.50 4.16 9.70
CA GLN A 65 17.00 5.41 9.14
C GLN A 65 17.89 5.19 7.92
N ASP A 66 18.65 4.11 7.88
CA ASP A 66 19.60 3.81 6.79
C ASP A 66 19.47 2.36 6.30
N PRO A 67 18.34 1.99 5.67
CA PRO A 67 18.05 0.62 5.28
C PRO A 67 18.97 0.11 4.15
N GLN A 68 19.58 0.99 3.38
CA GLN A 68 20.49 0.65 2.30
C GLN A 68 21.97 0.78 2.68
N HIS A 69 22.28 1.11 3.92
CA HIS A 69 23.65 1.29 4.41
C HIS A 69 24.46 2.29 3.57
N LEU A 70 23.84 3.43 3.26
CA LEU A 70 24.42 4.50 2.42
C LEU A 70 24.86 5.72 3.21
N PHE A 71 24.37 5.89 4.44
CA PHE A 71 24.61 7.11 5.21
C PHE A 71 25.53 6.92 6.40
N LEU A 72 25.47 5.77 7.08
CA LEU A 72 26.25 5.46 8.25
C LEU A 72 27.25 4.32 7.98
N SER A 73 28.52 4.54 8.31
CA SER A 73 29.54 3.49 8.37
C SER A 73 29.45 2.67 9.66
N GLU A 74 30.11 1.53 9.70
CA GLU A 74 30.15 0.68 10.90
C GLU A 74 30.82 1.40 12.08
N ASP A 75 31.90 2.15 11.84
CA ASP A 75 32.57 2.96 12.89
C ASP A 75 31.61 4.03 13.47
N GLU A 76 30.75 4.62 12.67
CA GLU A 76 29.75 5.60 13.11
C GLU A 76 28.62 4.93 13.90
N VAL A 77 28.15 3.77 13.47
CA VAL A 77 27.17 2.96 14.23
C VAL A 77 27.74 2.49 15.55
N GLN A 78 29.03 2.12 15.58
CA GLN A 78 29.71 1.72 16.81
C GLN A 78 29.73 2.85 17.85
N GLN A 79 29.90 4.12 17.42
CA GLN A 79 29.80 5.27 18.35
C GLN A 79 28.40 5.38 18.98
N LEU A 80 27.35 5.09 18.22
CA LEU A 80 25.97 5.05 18.76
C LEU A 80 25.78 3.90 19.73
N ARG A 81 26.35 2.71 19.45
CA ARG A 81 26.29 1.55 20.34
C ARG A 81 26.96 1.82 21.67
N GLU A 82 28.15 2.39 21.67
CA GLU A 82 28.88 2.75 22.88
C GLU A 82 28.11 3.74 23.76
N ARG A 83 27.37 4.64 23.14
CA ARG A 83 26.66 5.70 23.87
C ARG A 83 25.27 5.28 24.36
N TYR A 84 24.52 4.49 23.58
CA TYR A 84 23.09 4.27 23.82
C TYR A 84 22.67 2.81 24.00
N ALA A 85 23.44 1.80 23.57
CA ALA A 85 23.00 0.40 23.58
C ALA A 85 22.67 -0.14 24.98
N THR A 86 23.20 0.44 26.05
CA THR A 86 22.93 0.00 27.42
C THR A 86 21.93 0.87 28.17
N SER A 87 21.51 2.01 27.61
CA SER A 87 20.67 3.03 28.28
C SER A 87 19.46 3.50 27.45
N PHE A 88 19.30 3.02 26.22
CA PHE A 88 18.27 3.49 25.30
C PHE A 88 16.86 3.56 25.94
N GLY A 89 16.40 2.48 26.55
CA GLY A 89 15.09 2.43 27.19
C GLY A 89 14.99 3.26 28.47
N ASP A 90 16.11 3.54 29.13
CA ASP A 90 16.12 4.38 30.34
C ASP A 90 15.72 5.82 30.00
N TYR A 91 16.14 6.36 28.83
CA TYR A 91 15.69 7.67 28.36
C TYR A 91 14.17 7.75 28.23
N LEU A 92 13.54 6.70 27.65
CA LEU A 92 12.09 6.64 27.50
C LEU A 92 11.36 6.65 28.84
N LEU A 93 11.84 5.82 29.79
CA LEU A 93 11.22 5.69 31.10
C LEU A 93 11.48 6.90 32.00
N ALA A 94 12.55 7.65 31.76
CA ALA A 94 12.94 8.84 32.51
C ALA A 94 12.35 10.14 31.96
N ASN A 95 11.38 10.11 31.04
CA ASN A 95 10.82 11.28 30.34
C ASN A 95 11.90 12.08 29.59
N GLN A 96 12.72 11.43 28.79
CA GLN A 96 13.75 12.04 27.94
C GLN A 96 13.64 11.55 26.49
N THR A 97 12.44 11.22 26.04
CA THR A 97 12.18 10.68 24.71
C THR A 97 12.53 11.67 23.61
N ALA A 98 12.06 12.91 23.74
CA ALA A 98 12.34 13.96 22.77
C ALA A 98 13.84 14.22 22.63
N ARG A 99 14.56 14.26 23.76
CA ARG A 99 16.02 14.42 23.77
C ARG A 99 16.73 13.30 23.05
N LEU A 100 16.38 12.04 23.34
CA LEU A 100 17.00 10.89 22.66
C LEU A 100 16.71 10.90 21.16
N ALA A 101 15.48 11.20 20.77
CA ALA A 101 15.07 11.29 19.36
C ALA A 101 15.87 12.37 18.62
N GLU A 102 16.01 13.56 19.22
CA GLU A 102 16.79 14.67 18.66
C GLU A 102 18.28 14.33 18.56
N GLU A 103 18.88 13.72 19.59
CA GLU A 103 20.30 13.32 19.58
C GLU A 103 20.59 12.26 18.50
N LEU A 104 19.76 11.24 18.39
CA LEU A 104 19.93 10.17 17.39
C LEU A 104 19.68 10.70 15.97
N TYR A 105 18.64 11.49 15.79
CA TYR A 105 18.32 12.04 14.47
C TYR A 105 19.36 13.06 14.01
N SER A 106 19.84 13.91 14.90
CA SER A 106 20.92 14.86 14.60
C SER A 106 22.20 14.14 14.18
N PHE A 107 22.55 13.06 14.87
CA PHE A 107 23.70 12.23 14.51
C PHE A 107 23.56 11.62 13.10
N TYR A 108 22.38 11.09 12.77
CA TYR A 108 22.07 10.54 11.44
C TYR A 108 22.06 11.63 10.37
N SER A 109 21.28 12.68 10.57
CA SER A 109 21.06 13.73 9.58
C SER A 109 22.34 14.47 9.19
N GLU A 110 23.21 14.79 10.15
CA GLU A 110 24.52 15.39 9.88
C GLU A 110 25.34 14.56 8.90
N ARG A 111 25.40 13.26 9.11
CA ARG A 111 26.16 12.33 8.27
C ARG A 111 25.49 12.12 6.91
N ALA A 112 24.19 11.94 6.90
CA ALA A 112 23.42 11.78 5.67
C ALA A 112 23.55 13.01 4.75
N LEU A 113 23.45 14.22 5.32
CA LEU A 113 23.66 15.48 4.58
C LEU A 113 25.09 15.62 4.05
N ALA A 114 26.08 15.16 4.82
CA ALA A 114 27.47 15.14 4.37
C ALA A 114 27.66 14.20 3.15
N ARG A 115 27.05 13.00 3.18
CA ARG A 115 27.10 12.04 2.06
C ARG A 115 26.35 12.56 0.83
N ILE A 116 25.19 13.19 1.01
CA ILE A 116 24.48 13.84 -0.09
C ILE A 116 25.33 14.96 -0.70
N SER A 117 25.96 15.79 0.14
CA SER A 117 26.86 16.86 -0.37
C SER A 117 28.06 16.29 -1.13
N PHE A 118 28.59 15.15 -0.71
CA PHE A 118 29.64 14.44 -1.44
C PHE A 118 29.13 13.96 -2.81
N ALA A 119 27.95 13.34 -2.87
CA ALA A 119 27.34 12.90 -4.12
C ALA A 119 27.05 14.06 -5.08
N GLU A 120 26.55 15.19 -4.57
CA GLU A 120 26.34 16.40 -5.37
C GLU A 120 27.65 16.93 -6.00
N LYS A 121 28.74 16.95 -5.21
CA LYS A 121 30.06 17.33 -5.73
C LYS A 121 30.56 16.39 -6.83
N LEU A 122 30.31 15.08 -6.68
CA LEU A 122 30.65 14.10 -7.71
C LEU A 122 29.83 14.35 -8.98
N LEU A 123 28.51 14.54 -8.88
CA LEU A 123 27.64 14.80 -10.04
C LEU A 123 28.07 16.06 -10.79
N ARG A 124 28.42 17.14 -10.08
CA ARG A 124 28.86 18.40 -10.71
C ARG A 124 30.15 18.25 -11.53
N GLN A 125 31.00 17.26 -11.24
CA GLN A 125 32.18 16.97 -12.06
C GLN A 125 31.80 16.51 -13.47
N TYR A 126 30.60 15.93 -13.61
CA TYR A 126 30.10 15.39 -14.88
C TYR A 126 29.13 16.34 -15.62
N GLU A 127 28.97 17.60 -15.17
CA GLU A 127 28.15 18.61 -15.89
C GLU A 127 28.63 18.87 -17.33
N LYS A 128 29.93 18.78 -17.56
CA LYS A 128 30.53 19.05 -18.88
C LYS A 128 30.70 17.81 -19.75
N ALA A 129 30.95 16.67 -19.14
CA ALA A 129 31.14 15.40 -19.85
C ALA A 129 30.86 14.24 -18.89
N LEU A 130 30.02 13.31 -19.32
CA LEU A 130 29.73 12.08 -18.60
C LEU A 130 30.94 11.14 -18.61
N PRO A 131 31.06 10.20 -17.62
CA PRO A 131 32.12 9.19 -17.65
C PRO A 131 31.97 8.25 -18.87
N ALA A 132 33.02 7.55 -19.21
CA ALA A 132 33.03 6.63 -20.36
C ALA A 132 32.19 5.36 -20.11
N PHE A 133 31.87 5.04 -18.81
CA PHE A 133 31.15 3.85 -18.41
C PHE A 133 31.72 2.53 -18.95
N ASP A 134 33.04 2.43 -18.99
CA ASP A 134 33.79 1.26 -19.48
C ASP A 134 34.37 0.39 -18.37
N SER A 135 33.99 0.68 -17.13
CA SER A 135 34.45 -0.02 -15.94
C SER A 135 33.92 -1.46 -15.87
N GLU A 136 34.76 -2.39 -15.42
CA GLU A 136 34.32 -3.77 -15.10
C GLU A 136 33.71 -3.91 -13.68
N ARG A 137 33.61 -2.80 -12.94
CA ARG A 137 33.02 -2.79 -11.59
C ARG A 137 31.52 -3.09 -11.64
N THR A 138 31.04 -3.56 -10.51
CA THR A 138 29.60 -3.76 -10.27
C THR A 138 29.19 -3.10 -8.95
N THR A 139 27.94 -2.69 -8.84
CA THR A 139 27.35 -2.23 -7.58
C THR A 139 26.21 -3.16 -7.15
N ALA A 140 25.83 -3.15 -5.88
CA ALA A 140 24.69 -3.94 -5.40
C ALA A 140 23.37 -3.28 -5.75
N ARG A 141 22.37 -4.08 -6.15
CA ARG A 141 20.98 -3.61 -6.36
C ARG A 141 20.33 -3.18 -5.05
N THR A 142 20.59 -3.94 -3.98
CA THR A 142 20.18 -3.60 -2.63
C THR A 142 21.29 -3.94 -1.64
N ARG A 143 21.49 -3.05 -0.67
CA ARG A 143 22.49 -3.21 0.37
C ARG A 143 21.90 -3.62 1.72
N ARG A 144 20.58 -3.71 1.83
CA ARG A 144 19.86 -3.99 3.10
C ARG A 144 20.39 -5.19 3.88
N LYS A 145 20.82 -6.25 3.19
CA LYS A 145 21.36 -7.48 3.79
C LYS A 145 22.90 -7.58 3.67
N LEU A 146 23.57 -6.56 3.16
CA LEU A 146 25.04 -6.50 3.08
C LEU A 146 25.59 -5.84 4.34
N PRO A 147 26.85 -6.17 4.73
CA PRO A 147 27.52 -5.45 5.80
C PRO A 147 27.63 -3.96 5.48
N ARG A 148 27.64 -3.12 6.51
CA ARG A 148 27.98 -1.71 6.37
C ARG A 148 29.44 -1.56 5.98
N SER A 149 29.75 -0.48 5.26
CA SER A 149 31.14 -0.10 5.01
C SER A 149 31.85 0.15 6.34
N ALA A 150 33.08 -0.34 6.52
CA ALA A 150 33.77 -0.26 7.80
C ALA A 150 33.93 1.19 8.29
N ASN A 151 34.25 2.11 7.36
CA ASN A 151 34.54 3.51 7.66
C ASN A 151 34.04 4.46 6.58
N ALA A 152 34.19 5.75 6.83
CA ALA A 152 33.75 6.81 5.92
C ALA A 152 34.40 6.72 4.52
N ALA A 153 35.66 6.31 4.41
CA ALA A 153 36.35 6.23 3.13
C ALA A 153 35.81 5.10 2.22
N GLU A 154 35.51 3.94 2.81
CA GLU A 154 34.87 2.85 2.10
C GLU A 154 33.43 3.24 1.67
N LEU A 155 32.72 3.96 2.53
CA LEU A 155 31.36 4.44 2.22
C LEU A 155 31.38 5.50 1.10
N GLU A 156 32.41 6.35 1.01
CA GLU A 156 32.59 7.24 -0.13
C GLU A 156 32.79 6.47 -1.45
N GLN A 157 33.48 5.32 -1.43
CA GLN A 157 33.59 4.48 -2.63
C GLN A 157 32.23 3.91 -3.06
N VAL A 158 31.41 3.49 -2.10
CA VAL A 158 30.02 3.06 -2.37
C VAL A 158 29.26 4.20 -3.03
N TRP A 159 29.37 5.43 -2.54
CA TRP A 159 28.71 6.59 -3.14
C TRP A 159 29.22 6.92 -4.55
N ARG A 160 30.53 6.71 -4.85
CA ARG A 160 31.04 6.85 -6.22
C ARG A 160 30.38 5.86 -7.16
N ASP A 161 30.25 4.61 -6.75
CA ASP A 161 29.62 3.56 -7.53
C ASP A 161 28.10 3.82 -7.68
N GLN A 162 27.43 4.35 -6.66
CA GLN A 162 26.01 4.74 -6.74
C GLN A 162 25.78 5.93 -7.69
N VAL A 163 26.63 6.95 -7.64
CA VAL A 163 26.53 8.10 -8.56
C VAL A 163 26.77 7.66 -10.01
N GLU A 164 27.75 6.78 -10.25
CA GLU A 164 28.01 6.22 -11.57
C GLU A 164 26.83 5.38 -12.08
N ASP A 165 26.21 4.55 -11.21
CA ASP A 165 24.99 3.79 -11.54
C ASP A 165 23.80 4.70 -11.84
N MET A 166 23.59 5.77 -11.05
CA MET A 166 22.52 6.75 -11.29
C MET A 166 22.68 7.42 -12.66
N LEU A 167 23.89 7.86 -13.01
CA LEU A 167 24.20 8.47 -14.31
C LEU A 167 23.97 7.47 -15.44
N LEU A 168 24.54 6.28 -15.34
CA LEU A 168 24.42 5.24 -16.37
C LEU A 168 22.96 4.79 -16.55
N SER A 169 22.22 4.64 -15.50
CA SER A 169 20.80 4.27 -15.53
C SER A 169 19.97 5.32 -16.27
N GLU A 170 20.22 6.61 -16.01
CA GLU A 170 19.50 7.70 -16.68
C GLU A 170 19.92 7.83 -18.17
N VAL A 171 21.19 7.60 -18.51
CA VAL A 171 21.66 7.56 -19.91
C VAL A 171 20.92 6.47 -20.67
N ILE A 172 20.91 5.23 -20.15
CA ILE A 172 20.27 4.09 -20.81
C ILE A 172 18.76 4.31 -20.93
N ARG A 173 18.09 4.86 -19.89
CA ARG A 173 16.66 5.20 -19.96
C ARG A 173 16.39 6.14 -21.13
N ARG A 174 17.13 7.24 -21.23
CA ARG A 174 16.94 8.23 -22.29
C ARG A 174 17.17 7.66 -23.68
N GLU A 175 18.22 6.89 -23.84
CA GLU A 175 18.53 6.24 -25.13
C GLU A 175 17.42 5.28 -25.54
N ASN A 176 16.84 4.51 -24.59
CA ASN A 176 15.72 3.63 -24.85
C ASN A 176 14.45 4.38 -25.23
N VAL A 177 14.10 5.43 -24.48
CA VAL A 177 12.92 6.27 -24.75
C VAL A 177 13.04 6.91 -26.14
N ALA A 178 14.19 7.49 -26.47
CA ALA A 178 14.44 8.09 -27.78
C ALA A 178 14.32 7.05 -28.92
N LYS A 179 14.88 5.84 -28.72
CA LYS A 179 14.80 4.73 -29.69
C LYS A 179 13.35 4.29 -29.91
N LEU A 180 12.58 4.09 -28.83
CA LEU A 180 11.17 3.71 -28.90
C LEU A 180 10.30 4.81 -29.55
N ALA A 181 10.54 6.07 -29.23
CA ALA A 181 9.84 7.20 -29.84
C ALA A 181 10.11 7.24 -31.35
N ALA A 182 11.38 7.09 -31.77
CA ALA A 182 11.75 7.05 -33.17
C ALA A 182 11.13 5.85 -33.92
N GLU A 183 11.09 4.66 -33.32
CA GLU A 183 10.43 3.48 -33.90
C GLU A 183 8.92 3.68 -34.11
N LYS A 184 8.27 4.46 -33.23
CA LYS A 184 6.83 4.79 -33.32
C LYS A 184 6.53 6.05 -34.11
N GLY A 185 7.55 6.79 -34.57
CA GLY A 185 7.37 8.09 -35.23
C GLY A 185 6.79 9.18 -34.32
N LYS A 186 6.95 9.05 -32.99
CA LYS A 186 6.55 10.03 -31.99
C LYS A 186 7.71 10.99 -31.65
N PRO A 187 7.42 12.22 -31.16
CA PRO A 187 8.47 13.09 -30.64
C PRO A 187 9.22 12.45 -29.47
N ASP A 188 10.51 12.73 -29.36
CA ASP A 188 11.32 12.26 -28.22
C ASP A 188 10.89 12.98 -26.93
N PRO A 189 10.34 12.27 -25.92
CA PRO A 189 9.95 12.85 -24.64
C PRO A 189 11.12 13.52 -23.91
N ASN A 190 12.36 13.01 -24.10
CA ASN A 190 13.55 13.57 -23.46
C ASN A 190 13.87 15.00 -23.93
N ALA A 191 13.33 15.46 -25.08
CA ALA A 191 13.59 16.81 -25.60
C ALA A 191 13.16 17.93 -24.64
N LYS A 192 12.21 17.66 -23.75
CA LYS A 192 11.71 18.61 -22.74
C LYS A 192 12.33 18.38 -21.36
N GLU A 193 13.10 17.30 -21.16
CA GLU A 193 13.70 17.01 -19.87
C GLU A 193 14.94 17.86 -19.59
N LYS A 194 15.18 18.17 -18.31
CA LYS A 194 16.42 18.79 -17.83
C LYS A 194 17.64 17.94 -18.17
N PRO A 195 18.84 18.52 -18.30
CA PRO A 195 20.10 17.76 -18.42
C PRO A 195 20.21 16.68 -17.33
N ILE A 196 20.84 15.54 -17.66
CA ILE A 196 20.93 14.36 -16.77
C ILE A 196 21.44 14.75 -15.37
N VAL A 197 22.55 15.49 -15.32
CA VAL A 197 23.15 15.89 -14.04
C VAL A 197 22.22 16.80 -13.25
N GLU A 198 21.53 17.73 -13.90
CA GLU A 198 20.57 18.62 -13.24
C GLU A 198 19.37 17.84 -12.66
N LYS A 199 18.84 16.86 -13.40
CA LYS A 199 17.78 15.96 -12.92
C LYS A 199 18.22 15.18 -11.69
N LEU A 200 19.44 14.62 -11.70
CA LEU A 200 19.97 13.87 -10.56
C LEU A 200 20.29 14.76 -9.35
N LEU A 201 20.77 16.00 -9.59
CA LEU A 201 20.95 16.99 -8.53
C LEU A 201 19.59 17.38 -7.89
N ALA A 202 18.53 17.54 -8.68
CA ALA A 202 17.19 17.78 -8.16
C ALA A 202 16.70 16.61 -7.29
N ARG A 203 16.99 15.36 -7.66
CA ARG A 203 16.70 14.18 -6.84
C ARG A 203 17.45 14.19 -5.51
N LEU A 204 18.75 14.50 -5.50
CA LEU A 204 19.54 14.63 -4.28
C LEU A 204 19.05 15.81 -3.40
N LYS A 205 18.64 16.91 -4.04
CA LYS A 205 18.05 18.05 -3.32
C LYS A 205 16.76 17.66 -2.59
N ARG A 206 15.86 16.87 -3.21
CA ARG A 206 14.65 16.35 -2.54
C ARG A 206 15.03 15.50 -1.33
N MET A 207 15.94 14.54 -1.50
CA MET A 207 16.41 13.69 -0.39
C MET A 207 17.02 14.52 0.76
N ARG A 208 17.75 15.60 0.45
CA ARG A 208 18.27 16.56 1.43
C ARG A 208 17.14 17.25 2.19
N ASN A 209 16.14 17.74 1.46
CA ASN A 209 15.00 18.45 2.05
C ASN A 209 14.20 17.54 2.97
N ASP A 210 13.91 16.30 2.55
CA ASP A 210 13.20 15.31 3.37
C ASP A 210 13.90 15.08 4.71
N ILE A 211 15.24 15.01 4.72
CA ILE A 211 16.02 14.87 5.96
C ILE A 211 15.97 16.16 6.80
N GLN A 212 16.03 17.34 6.19
CA GLN A 212 16.04 18.61 6.90
C GLN A 212 14.67 19.04 7.42
N GLU A 213 13.61 18.57 6.80
CA GLU A 213 12.23 18.91 7.15
C GLU A 213 11.64 18.06 8.28
N ALA A 214 12.32 17.00 8.71
CA ALA A 214 11.84 16.17 9.81
C ALA A 214 11.68 17.02 11.08
N ASP A 215 10.46 17.10 11.58
CA ASP A 215 10.12 17.82 12.81
C ASP A 215 10.23 16.90 14.04
N ARG A 216 9.93 17.44 15.22
CA ARG A 216 10.02 16.67 16.47
C ARG A 216 9.04 15.50 16.51
N GLU A 217 7.84 15.62 15.91
CA GLU A 217 6.88 14.52 15.81
C GLU A 217 7.47 13.37 14.96
N ASP A 218 8.11 13.70 13.82
CA ASP A 218 8.75 12.72 12.96
C ASP A 218 9.90 11.99 13.70
N MET A 219 10.80 12.74 14.37
CA MET A 219 11.93 12.18 15.11
C MET A 219 11.48 11.23 16.22
N VAL A 220 10.44 11.61 16.96
CA VAL A 220 9.86 10.78 18.04
C VAL A 220 9.18 9.56 17.45
N SER A 221 8.45 9.70 16.34
CA SER A 221 7.81 8.57 15.64
C SER A 221 8.84 7.56 15.17
N TYR A 222 9.95 7.99 14.57
CA TYR A 222 11.05 7.09 14.18
C TYR A 222 11.61 6.32 15.36
N LEU A 223 11.84 7.01 16.48
CA LEU A 223 12.36 6.40 17.71
C LEU A 223 11.39 5.35 18.28
N LEU A 224 10.11 5.72 18.44
CA LEU A 224 9.12 4.85 19.06
C LEU A 224 8.78 3.65 18.17
N ASN A 225 8.76 3.83 16.84
CA ASN A 225 8.58 2.74 15.91
C ASN A 225 9.75 1.76 15.90
N ALA A 226 10.98 2.24 16.06
CA ALA A 226 12.13 1.34 16.24
C ALA A 226 12.00 0.48 17.50
N VAL A 227 11.43 1.00 18.58
CA VAL A 227 11.12 0.25 19.80
C VAL A 227 9.99 -0.76 19.57
N ALA A 228 8.90 -0.33 18.93
CA ALA A 228 7.76 -1.18 18.64
C ALA A 228 8.15 -2.37 17.76
N HIS A 229 8.90 -2.12 16.70
CA HIS A 229 9.27 -3.13 15.70
C HIS A 229 10.19 -4.23 16.25
N VAL A 230 10.91 -4.00 17.34
CA VAL A 230 11.66 -5.07 18.03
C VAL A 230 10.73 -6.06 18.75
N TYR A 231 9.53 -5.63 19.12
CA TYR A 231 8.53 -6.54 19.69
C TYR A 231 7.83 -7.38 18.61
N ASP A 232 7.46 -6.78 17.51
CA ASP A 232 6.95 -7.42 16.29
C ASP A 232 6.83 -6.38 15.15
N PRO A 233 6.87 -6.78 13.88
CA PRO A 233 6.88 -5.84 12.75
C PRO A 233 5.54 -5.12 12.49
N HIS A 234 4.52 -5.32 13.31
CA HIS A 234 3.18 -4.81 13.13
C HIS A 234 2.69 -3.89 14.26
N SER A 235 3.46 -3.79 15.33
CA SER A 235 3.21 -2.82 16.39
C SER A 235 3.82 -1.48 16.00
N ASP A 236 3.03 -0.40 16.07
CA ASP A 236 3.45 0.93 15.64
C ASP A 236 3.00 2.00 16.65
N TYR A 237 3.75 3.09 16.71
CA TYR A 237 3.29 4.39 17.14
C TYR A 237 2.94 5.22 15.92
N MET A 238 1.81 5.86 15.94
CA MET A 238 1.34 6.78 14.91
C MET A 238 1.15 8.14 15.54
N GLY A 239 1.92 9.13 15.11
CA GLY A 239 1.68 10.53 15.47
C GLY A 239 0.31 11.01 14.98
N ALA A 240 -0.09 12.21 15.32
CA ALA A 240 -1.43 12.71 15.00
C ALA A 240 -1.72 12.72 13.49
N ARG A 241 -0.70 13.01 12.66
CA ARG A 241 -0.81 12.98 11.20
C ARG A 241 -1.01 11.56 10.66
N GLU A 242 -0.23 10.61 11.15
CA GLU A 242 -0.32 9.21 10.73
C GLU A 242 -1.61 8.53 11.23
N GLU A 243 -2.08 8.87 12.42
CA GLU A 243 -3.36 8.42 12.95
C GLU A 243 -4.52 8.77 11.99
N GLN A 244 -4.55 10.00 11.49
CA GLN A 244 -5.59 10.43 10.55
C GLN A 244 -5.50 9.66 9.21
N ARG A 245 -4.29 9.51 8.66
CA ARG A 245 -4.08 8.72 7.44
C ARG A 245 -4.52 7.26 7.60
N PHE A 246 -4.23 6.67 8.76
CA PHE A 246 -4.64 5.30 9.08
C PHE A 246 -6.18 5.15 9.13
N LYS A 247 -6.87 6.11 9.75
CA LYS A 247 -8.35 6.13 9.77
C LYS A 247 -8.93 6.25 8.37
N ASP A 248 -8.41 7.16 7.55
CA ASP A 248 -8.85 7.36 6.16
C ASP A 248 -8.66 6.08 5.32
N MET A 249 -7.51 5.42 5.46
CA MET A 249 -7.20 4.19 4.73
C MET A 249 -8.15 3.04 5.12
N ILE A 250 -8.42 2.86 6.42
CA ILE A 250 -9.33 1.79 6.87
C ILE A 250 -10.77 2.06 6.44
N LYS A 251 -11.17 3.32 6.35
CA LYS A 251 -12.52 3.72 5.90
C LYS A 251 -12.69 3.61 4.38
N ALA A 252 -11.62 3.48 3.62
CA ALA A 252 -11.61 3.56 2.14
C ALA A 252 -12.26 4.85 1.63
N SER A 253 -12.05 5.96 2.33
CA SER A 253 -12.48 7.30 1.92
C SER A 253 -11.51 8.35 2.43
N ILE A 254 -11.39 9.45 1.70
CA ILE A 254 -10.49 10.56 2.02
C ILE A 254 -11.29 11.86 2.07
N VAL A 255 -11.04 12.70 3.08
CA VAL A 255 -11.57 14.07 3.07
C VAL A 255 -10.53 15.01 2.48
N GLY A 256 -10.85 15.63 1.35
CA GLY A 256 -9.90 16.46 0.62
C GLY A 256 -10.51 17.19 -0.56
N ILE A 257 -9.68 17.50 -1.55
CA ILE A 257 -10.08 18.22 -2.76
C ILE A 257 -10.44 17.29 -3.94
N GLY A 258 -10.07 16.01 -3.89
CA GLY A 258 -10.31 15.06 -5.00
C GLY A 258 -9.41 15.31 -6.19
N ALA A 259 -8.11 15.51 -5.93
CA ALA A 259 -7.07 15.58 -6.95
C ALA A 259 -5.91 14.66 -6.58
N ARG A 260 -5.32 13.98 -7.58
CA ARG A 260 -4.06 13.26 -7.45
C ARG A 260 -2.91 14.24 -7.69
N LEU A 261 -1.95 14.24 -6.79
CA LEU A 261 -0.86 15.20 -6.75
C LEU A 261 0.49 14.49 -6.91
N LYS A 262 1.43 15.14 -7.59
CA LYS A 262 2.79 14.67 -7.79
C LYS A 262 3.78 15.81 -7.58
N SER A 263 4.91 15.55 -6.93
CA SER A 263 6.00 16.52 -6.85
C SER A 263 6.76 16.59 -8.17
N ASP A 264 6.98 17.81 -8.68
CA ASP A 264 7.79 18.05 -9.87
C ASP A 264 9.25 18.44 -9.51
N ASP A 265 10.14 18.36 -10.48
CA ASP A 265 11.56 18.66 -10.33
C ASP A 265 11.86 20.15 -10.06
N ASP A 266 10.91 21.05 -10.34
CA ASP A 266 11.02 22.46 -10.00
C ASP A 266 10.61 22.79 -8.55
N GLY A 267 10.15 21.78 -7.83
CA GLY A 267 9.70 21.86 -6.43
C GLY A 267 8.21 22.20 -6.28
N SER A 268 7.48 22.40 -7.36
CA SER A 268 6.02 22.57 -7.32
C SER A 268 5.29 21.23 -7.15
N THR A 269 4.02 21.30 -6.75
CA THR A 269 3.13 20.15 -6.70
C THR A 269 2.16 20.22 -7.87
N VAL A 270 2.24 19.24 -8.77
CA VAL A 270 1.45 19.18 -10.01
C VAL A 270 0.18 18.36 -9.81
N ILE A 271 -0.93 18.79 -10.43
CA ILE A 271 -2.17 18.03 -10.51
C ILE A 271 -2.05 16.99 -11.63
N GLU A 272 -1.96 15.73 -11.26
CA GLU A 272 -1.81 14.59 -12.17
C GLU A 272 -3.16 13.94 -12.53
N GLY A 273 -4.18 14.10 -11.68
CA GLY A 273 -5.53 13.57 -11.93
C GLY A 273 -6.61 14.28 -11.12
N ILE A 274 -7.83 14.27 -11.62
CA ILE A 274 -9.01 14.86 -10.97
C ILE A 274 -10.10 13.78 -10.83
N VAL A 275 -10.48 13.48 -9.58
CA VAL A 275 -11.46 12.44 -9.26
C VAL A 275 -12.87 12.84 -9.75
N LYS A 276 -13.54 11.93 -10.45
CA LYS A 276 -14.91 12.12 -10.94
C LYS A 276 -15.88 12.48 -9.79
N GLY A 277 -16.58 13.58 -9.94
CA GLY A 277 -17.56 14.04 -8.94
C GLY A 277 -16.97 14.52 -7.62
N GLY A 278 -15.63 14.56 -7.47
CA GLY A 278 -14.94 15.14 -6.33
C GLY A 278 -15.04 16.67 -6.27
N PRO A 279 -14.60 17.30 -5.16
CA PRO A 279 -14.65 18.76 -5.01
C PRO A 279 -13.90 19.53 -6.09
N ALA A 280 -12.72 19.08 -6.52
CA ALA A 280 -11.95 19.70 -7.60
C ALA A 280 -12.71 19.67 -8.93
N ALA A 281 -13.32 18.51 -9.28
CA ALA A 281 -14.14 18.37 -10.48
C ALA A 281 -15.37 19.29 -10.42
N LYS A 282 -16.05 19.38 -9.28
CA LYS A 282 -17.20 20.27 -9.09
C LYS A 282 -16.83 21.75 -9.14
N CYS A 283 -15.65 22.09 -8.64
CA CYS A 283 -15.11 23.45 -8.67
C CYS A 283 -14.84 23.91 -10.12
N GLY A 284 -14.35 23.01 -10.98
CA GLY A 284 -14.05 23.28 -12.39
C GLY A 284 -12.98 24.34 -12.66
N GLN A 285 -12.17 24.69 -11.63
CA GLN A 285 -11.13 25.71 -11.73
C GLN A 285 -9.72 25.12 -11.70
N LEU A 286 -9.59 23.82 -11.53
CA LEU A 286 -8.32 23.08 -11.60
C LEU A 286 -8.28 22.28 -12.89
N ASN A 287 -7.10 22.26 -13.51
CA ASN A 287 -6.83 21.50 -14.72
C ASN A 287 -5.65 20.57 -14.51
N LEU A 288 -5.51 19.56 -15.35
CA LEU A 288 -4.31 18.72 -15.38
C LEU A 288 -3.07 19.54 -15.69
N GLY A 289 -1.97 19.23 -15.02
CA GLY A 289 -0.71 19.92 -15.17
C GLY A 289 -0.62 21.25 -14.39
N ASP A 290 -1.71 21.72 -13.80
CA ASP A 290 -1.67 22.88 -12.90
C ASP A 290 -0.69 22.65 -11.75
N ARG A 291 0.03 23.71 -11.38
CA ARG A 291 1.10 23.69 -10.37
C ARG A 291 0.67 24.43 -9.11
N ILE A 292 0.54 23.73 -8.00
CA ILE A 292 0.24 24.34 -6.70
C ILE A 292 1.56 24.80 -6.08
N VAL A 293 1.65 26.07 -5.72
CA VAL A 293 2.85 26.69 -5.16
C VAL A 293 2.68 27.18 -3.71
N ALA A 294 1.43 27.44 -3.28
CA ALA A 294 1.15 27.79 -1.90
C ALA A 294 -0.26 27.37 -1.49
N VAL A 295 -0.46 27.14 -0.21
CA VAL A 295 -1.74 26.74 0.42
C VAL A 295 -2.08 27.69 1.57
N ALA A 296 -3.36 28.06 1.68
CA ALA A 296 -3.88 28.78 2.86
C ALA A 296 -5.13 28.07 3.39
N LYS A 297 -5.29 28.05 4.72
CA LYS A 297 -6.48 27.50 5.37
C LYS A 297 -7.63 28.51 5.31
N ASP A 298 -8.85 28.01 5.48
CA ASP A 298 -10.05 28.85 5.51
C ASP A 298 -9.97 29.96 6.57
N GLY A 299 -10.27 31.19 6.16
CA GLY A 299 -10.20 32.37 7.04
C GLY A 299 -8.79 32.87 7.36
N ASP A 300 -7.74 32.21 6.88
CA ASP A 300 -6.38 32.65 7.04
C ASP A 300 -5.90 33.45 5.81
N GLU A 301 -5.26 34.59 6.04
CA GLU A 301 -4.59 35.37 5.00
C GLU A 301 -3.11 34.93 4.84
N ASN A 302 -2.60 34.08 5.75
CA ASN A 302 -1.24 33.60 5.72
C ASN A 302 -1.12 32.43 4.73
N TRP A 303 -0.33 32.64 3.70
CA TRP A 303 0.01 31.61 2.72
C TRP A 303 1.22 30.81 3.19
N THR A 304 1.10 29.49 3.20
CA THR A 304 2.24 28.59 3.36
C THR A 304 2.79 28.30 1.99
N ASP A 305 4.03 28.69 1.74
CA ASP A 305 4.77 28.29 0.54
C ASP A 305 5.05 26.78 0.63
N ILE A 306 4.68 26.03 -0.43
CA ILE A 306 4.84 24.58 -0.47
C ILE A 306 5.93 24.12 -1.46
N MET A 307 6.65 25.08 -2.03
CA MET A 307 7.72 24.77 -2.96
C MET A 307 8.80 23.93 -2.30
N PHE A 308 9.11 22.80 -2.91
CA PHE A 308 10.09 21.80 -2.44
C PHE A 308 9.72 21.06 -1.15
N LEU A 309 8.52 21.24 -0.58
CA LEU A 309 8.05 20.37 0.51
C LEU A 309 7.80 18.94 0.01
N SER A 310 7.93 17.98 0.92
CA SER A 310 7.53 16.60 0.63
C SER A 310 6.05 16.54 0.29
N ILE A 311 5.68 15.64 -0.64
CA ILE A 311 4.28 15.51 -1.06
C ILE A 311 3.34 15.20 0.12
N ASP A 312 3.82 14.47 1.11
CA ASP A 312 3.07 14.15 2.31
C ASP A 312 2.71 15.41 3.12
N LYS A 313 3.67 16.32 3.31
CA LYS A 313 3.41 17.60 3.99
C LYS A 313 2.46 18.49 3.19
N VAL A 314 2.60 18.51 1.87
CA VAL A 314 1.66 19.25 1.00
C VAL A 314 0.26 18.70 1.13
N VAL A 315 0.11 17.37 1.08
CA VAL A 315 -1.19 16.69 1.24
C VAL A 315 -1.80 17.00 2.61
N ASP A 316 -1.02 16.99 3.69
CA ASP A 316 -1.50 17.33 5.04
C ASP A 316 -1.97 18.80 5.17
N LEU A 317 -1.36 19.73 4.43
CA LEU A 317 -1.81 21.13 4.37
C LEU A 317 -3.11 21.26 3.57
N ILE A 318 -3.27 20.48 2.49
CA ILE A 318 -4.45 20.51 1.63
C ILE A 318 -5.64 19.79 2.28
N ARG A 319 -5.43 18.67 2.98
CA ARG A 319 -6.44 17.92 3.73
C ARG A 319 -6.97 18.73 4.93
N GLY A 320 -8.08 18.30 5.48
CA GLY A 320 -8.71 18.92 6.65
C GLY A 320 -10.12 18.39 6.88
N LYS A 321 -10.91 19.07 7.70
CA LYS A 321 -12.27 18.63 8.02
C LYS A 321 -13.23 18.86 6.84
N LYS A 322 -14.17 17.93 6.65
CA LYS A 322 -15.27 18.06 5.70
C LYS A 322 -16.02 19.38 5.89
N GLY A 323 -16.32 20.06 4.78
CA GLY A 323 -17.02 21.35 4.76
C GLY A 323 -16.12 22.56 4.97
N GLN A 324 -14.85 22.39 5.34
CA GLN A 324 -13.90 23.51 5.43
C GLN A 324 -13.31 23.84 4.06
N GLN A 325 -13.08 25.13 3.82
CA GLN A 325 -12.45 25.61 2.59
C GLN A 325 -10.92 25.53 2.67
N VAL A 326 -10.27 25.26 1.55
CA VAL A 326 -8.84 25.45 1.33
C VAL A 326 -8.66 26.41 0.15
N LYS A 327 -7.67 27.27 0.24
CA LYS A 327 -7.26 28.15 -0.87
C LYS A 327 -5.93 27.66 -1.41
N LEU A 328 -5.84 27.48 -2.71
CA LEU A 328 -4.64 27.06 -3.43
C LEU A 328 -4.17 28.20 -4.32
N ARG A 329 -2.89 28.52 -4.29
CA ARG A 329 -2.25 29.39 -5.27
C ARG A 329 -1.70 28.50 -6.35
N VAL A 330 -2.21 28.68 -7.56
CA VAL A 330 -2.00 27.74 -8.66
C VAL A 330 -1.46 28.49 -9.87
N LEU A 331 -0.40 27.98 -10.47
CA LEU A 331 0.10 28.36 -11.78
C LEU A 331 -0.47 27.39 -12.83
N ASP A 332 -0.64 27.86 -14.08
CA ASP A 332 -0.99 26.94 -15.18
C ASP A 332 0.17 25.94 -15.48
N ALA A 333 -0.10 24.96 -16.31
CA ALA A 333 0.87 23.92 -16.67
C ALA A 333 2.19 24.48 -17.23
N GLU A 334 2.12 25.67 -17.87
CA GLU A 334 3.28 26.38 -18.44
C GLU A 334 3.99 27.27 -17.42
N GLY A 335 3.42 27.43 -16.22
CA GLY A 335 3.98 28.26 -15.13
C GLY A 335 3.73 29.75 -15.28
N GLY A 336 2.78 30.17 -16.15
CA GLY A 336 2.60 31.57 -16.55
C GLY A 336 1.52 32.32 -15.78
N ASN A 337 0.32 31.76 -15.63
CA ASN A 337 -0.82 32.48 -15.07
C ASN A 337 -1.09 32.03 -13.62
N GLU A 338 -0.83 32.92 -12.67
CA GLU A 338 -1.17 32.68 -11.27
C GLU A 338 -2.64 32.96 -11.00
N ARG A 339 -3.32 32.03 -10.29
CA ARG A 339 -4.70 32.20 -9.83
C ARG A 339 -4.87 31.59 -8.44
N ILE A 340 -5.89 32.08 -7.73
CA ILE A 340 -6.29 31.53 -6.44
C ILE A 340 -7.56 30.69 -6.66
N VAL A 341 -7.48 29.43 -6.29
CA VAL A 341 -8.59 28.48 -6.35
C VAL A 341 -9.04 28.16 -4.94
N SER A 342 -10.34 28.33 -4.67
CA SER A 342 -10.94 28.03 -3.38
C SER A 342 -11.81 26.80 -3.48
N ILE A 343 -11.52 25.77 -2.69
CA ILE A 343 -12.26 24.49 -2.76
C ILE A 343 -12.77 24.13 -1.36
N VAL A 344 -14.05 23.77 -1.28
CA VAL A 344 -14.63 23.21 -0.06
C VAL A 344 -14.35 21.71 -0.05
N ARG A 345 -13.67 21.26 1.01
CA ARG A 345 -13.32 19.84 1.20
C ARG A 345 -14.58 18.99 1.40
N ASP A 346 -14.63 17.86 0.75
CA ASP A 346 -15.70 16.87 0.93
C ASP A 346 -15.09 15.47 1.04
N GLU A 347 -15.92 14.52 1.41
CA GLU A 347 -15.58 13.11 1.42
C GLU A 347 -15.52 12.58 -0.02
N ILE A 348 -14.42 11.93 -0.33
CA ILE A 348 -14.13 11.35 -1.64
C ILE A 348 -14.09 9.85 -1.45
N PRO A 349 -15.13 9.09 -1.86
CA PRO A 349 -15.10 7.64 -1.81
C PRO A 349 -14.03 7.16 -2.79
N MET A 350 -13.14 6.31 -2.32
CA MET A 350 -12.18 5.60 -3.15
C MET A 350 -12.90 4.40 -3.76
N SER A 351 -13.58 4.61 -4.89
CA SER A 351 -14.49 3.59 -5.46
C SER A 351 -13.76 2.30 -5.85
N GLU A 352 -12.48 2.38 -6.20
CA GLU A 352 -11.64 1.22 -6.49
C GLU A 352 -11.27 0.42 -5.23
N GLU A 353 -11.30 1.06 -4.05
CA GLU A 353 -11.05 0.43 -2.75
C GLU A 353 -12.31 -0.21 -2.14
N LEU A 354 -13.47 -0.07 -2.80
CA LEU A 354 -14.71 -0.68 -2.34
C LEU A 354 -14.96 -2.04 -3.00
N ALA A 355 -15.78 -2.85 -2.33
CA ALA A 355 -16.22 -4.12 -2.88
C ALA A 355 -16.95 -3.92 -4.21
N SER A 356 -16.58 -4.72 -5.22
CA SER A 356 -17.19 -4.67 -6.55
C SER A 356 -17.46 -6.08 -7.08
N GLY A 357 -18.35 -6.18 -8.05
CA GLY A 357 -18.72 -7.46 -8.64
C GLY A 357 -18.85 -7.41 -10.15
N ARG A 358 -18.83 -8.58 -10.74
CA ARG A 358 -19.20 -8.81 -12.14
C ARG A 358 -20.07 -10.06 -12.23
N VAL A 359 -21.08 -10.05 -13.09
CA VAL A 359 -21.89 -11.23 -13.45
C VAL A 359 -21.53 -11.60 -14.86
N ILE A 360 -21.17 -12.85 -15.09
CA ILE A 360 -20.66 -13.34 -16.36
C ILE A 360 -21.57 -14.45 -16.85
N HIS A 361 -22.26 -14.23 -17.97
CA HIS A 361 -22.97 -15.26 -18.71
C HIS A 361 -22.00 -15.90 -19.71
N LEU A 362 -21.61 -17.13 -19.47
CA LEU A 362 -20.65 -17.88 -20.27
C LEU A 362 -21.35 -19.06 -20.97
N THR A 363 -21.21 -19.18 -22.28
CA THR A 363 -21.59 -20.37 -23.03
C THR A 363 -20.35 -21.22 -23.32
N ALA A 364 -20.27 -22.40 -22.72
CA ALA A 364 -19.10 -23.28 -22.87
C ALA A 364 -19.52 -24.75 -22.87
N PRO A 365 -18.70 -25.69 -23.40
CA PRO A 365 -18.96 -27.12 -23.27
C PRO A 365 -18.99 -27.54 -21.78
N ASP A 366 -19.96 -28.38 -21.43
CA ASP A 366 -20.03 -29.10 -20.17
C ASP A 366 -19.05 -30.27 -20.10
N ALA A 367 -19.09 -31.07 -19.02
CA ALA A 367 -18.26 -32.27 -18.87
C ALA A 367 -18.47 -33.33 -19.97
N ASN A 368 -19.60 -33.30 -20.67
CA ASN A 368 -19.94 -34.19 -21.75
C ASN A 368 -19.69 -33.61 -23.14
N GLY A 369 -19.12 -32.40 -23.21
CA GLY A 369 -18.87 -31.68 -24.45
C GLY A 369 -20.11 -30.99 -25.05
N GLN A 370 -21.24 -30.93 -24.34
CA GLN A 370 -22.45 -30.28 -24.81
C GLN A 370 -22.48 -28.78 -24.43
N PRO A 371 -22.92 -27.89 -25.34
CA PRO A 371 -23.02 -26.46 -25.02
C PRO A 371 -23.96 -26.22 -23.83
N ARG A 372 -23.45 -25.55 -22.81
CA ARG A 372 -24.19 -25.12 -21.61
C ARG A 372 -23.98 -23.64 -21.34
N LYS A 373 -25.01 -22.98 -20.83
CA LYS A 373 -24.92 -21.64 -20.33
C LYS A 373 -24.66 -21.69 -18.84
N TYR A 374 -23.59 -20.99 -18.41
CA TYR A 374 -23.22 -20.82 -17.01
C TYR A 374 -23.44 -19.37 -16.61
N CYS A 375 -23.91 -19.13 -15.40
CA CYS A 375 -23.95 -17.81 -14.78
C CYS A 375 -22.94 -17.79 -13.65
N LEU A 376 -21.84 -17.08 -13.84
CA LEU A 376 -20.71 -17.01 -12.91
C LEU A 376 -20.62 -15.61 -12.31
N GLY A 377 -20.09 -15.50 -11.09
CA GLY A 377 -19.81 -14.24 -10.43
C GLY A 377 -18.33 -14.03 -10.20
N VAL A 378 -17.87 -12.79 -10.29
CA VAL A 378 -16.59 -12.34 -9.75
C VAL A 378 -16.91 -11.34 -8.66
N LEU A 379 -16.35 -11.51 -7.47
CA LEU A 379 -16.45 -10.59 -6.35
C LEU A 379 -15.03 -10.15 -5.99
N THR A 380 -14.71 -8.88 -6.19
CA THR A 380 -13.42 -8.30 -5.85
C THR A 380 -13.54 -7.54 -4.54
N LEU A 381 -12.64 -7.81 -3.60
CA LEU A 381 -12.58 -7.14 -2.30
C LEU A 381 -11.14 -6.67 -2.06
N PRO A 382 -10.84 -5.36 -2.24
CA PRO A 382 -9.48 -4.82 -2.04
C PRO A 382 -9.02 -4.84 -0.58
N SER A 383 -9.93 -4.58 0.37
CA SER A 383 -9.64 -4.63 1.80
C SER A 383 -10.89 -4.98 2.62
N PHE A 384 -10.70 -5.38 3.88
CA PHE A 384 -11.81 -5.54 4.83
C PHE A 384 -12.07 -4.21 5.54
N TYR A 385 -12.51 -3.22 4.77
CA TYR A 385 -12.71 -1.84 5.21
C TYR A 385 -13.88 -1.69 6.18
N VAL A 386 -13.76 -0.70 7.07
CA VAL A 386 -14.78 -0.31 8.06
C VAL A 386 -14.56 1.14 8.49
N ASP A 387 -15.63 1.87 8.74
CA ASP A 387 -15.55 3.16 9.42
C ASP A 387 -15.41 2.90 10.94
N LEU A 388 -14.27 3.33 11.51
CA LEU A 388 -13.97 3.15 12.93
C LEU A 388 -14.73 4.14 13.84
N ASP A 389 -15.26 5.22 13.29
CA ASP A 389 -15.98 6.28 14.01
C ASP A 389 -17.53 6.07 13.98
N ASP A 390 -17.98 4.80 14.02
CA ASP A 390 -19.40 4.39 14.00
C ASP A 390 -20.19 4.87 12.74
N GLY A 391 -19.50 5.05 11.61
CA GLY A 391 -20.13 5.39 10.34
C GLY A 391 -20.80 4.20 9.64
N ASP A 392 -21.42 4.49 8.49
CA ASP A 392 -22.20 3.51 7.71
C ASP A 392 -21.36 2.61 6.77
N VAL A 393 -20.01 2.77 6.74
CA VAL A 393 -19.14 2.07 5.79
C VAL A 393 -18.69 0.74 6.37
N HIS A 394 -19.22 -0.36 5.83
CA HIS A 394 -18.93 -1.73 6.24
C HIS A 394 -18.81 -2.67 5.06
N CYS A 395 -17.62 -3.23 4.80
CA CYS A 395 -17.41 -4.11 3.65
C CYS A 395 -18.32 -5.35 3.66
N ALA A 396 -18.61 -5.93 4.84
CA ALA A 396 -19.54 -7.07 4.92
C ALA A 396 -20.97 -6.71 4.50
N ALA A 397 -21.43 -5.48 4.79
CA ALA A 397 -22.74 -5.01 4.33
C ALA A 397 -22.75 -4.85 2.80
N ASP A 398 -21.69 -4.33 2.24
CA ASP A 398 -21.53 -4.13 0.80
C ASP A 398 -21.44 -5.45 0.05
N VAL A 399 -20.58 -6.36 0.49
CA VAL A 399 -20.49 -7.72 -0.04
C VAL A 399 -21.83 -8.46 0.06
N LYS A 400 -22.55 -8.29 1.15
CA LYS A 400 -23.88 -8.88 1.30
C LYS A 400 -24.89 -8.36 0.27
N ARG A 401 -24.81 -7.04 -0.06
CA ARG A 401 -25.67 -6.44 -1.11
C ARG A 401 -25.32 -7.02 -2.49
N ILE A 402 -24.03 -7.09 -2.81
CA ILE A 402 -23.53 -7.68 -4.07
C ILE A 402 -23.93 -9.16 -4.18
N LEU A 403 -23.68 -9.97 -3.13
CA LEU A 403 -24.04 -11.40 -3.13
C LEU A 403 -25.54 -11.63 -3.34
N ARG A 404 -26.40 -10.82 -2.72
CA ARG A 404 -27.85 -10.92 -2.93
C ARG A 404 -28.23 -10.62 -4.37
N ARG A 405 -27.60 -9.62 -4.98
CA ARG A 405 -27.84 -9.31 -6.39
C ARG A 405 -27.35 -10.47 -7.29
N MET A 406 -26.16 -11.01 -7.06
CA MET A 406 -25.65 -12.18 -7.79
C MET A 406 -26.61 -13.37 -7.73
N ILE A 407 -27.20 -13.63 -6.55
CA ILE A 407 -28.20 -14.69 -6.37
C ILE A 407 -29.46 -14.41 -7.20
N MET A 408 -29.93 -13.16 -7.26
CA MET A 408 -31.10 -12.78 -8.08
C MET A 408 -30.82 -12.95 -9.56
N GLU A 409 -29.58 -12.73 -10.00
CA GLU A 409 -29.14 -12.95 -11.40
C GLU A 409 -28.91 -14.46 -11.71
N GLY A 410 -29.04 -15.35 -10.71
CA GLY A 410 -28.89 -16.79 -10.91
C GLY A 410 -27.45 -17.30 -10.93
N VAL A 411 -26.52 -16.59 -10.29
CA VAL A 411 -25.10 -17.00 -10.24
C VAL A 411 -24.94 -18.35 -9.55
N GLU A 412 -24.35 -19.31 -10.27
CA GLU A 412 -24.13 -20.70 -9.85
C GLU A 412 -22.83 -20.90 -9.06
N GLY A 413 -21.82 -20.03 -9.31
CA GLY A 413 -20.52 -20.08 -8.66
C GLY A 413 -19.80 -18.74 -8.73
N ILE A 414 -18.95 -18.48 -7.74
CA ILE A 414 -18.26 -17.19 -7.55
C ILE A 414 -16.75 -17.43 -7.46
N VAL A 415 -15.99 -16.55 -8.11
CA VAL A 415 -14.59 -16.29 -7.80
C VAL A 415 -14.54 -15.09 -6.87
N LEU A 416 -14.10 -15.27 -5.62
CA LEU A 416 -13.79 -14.19 -4.70
C LEU A 416 -12.29 -13.85 -4.83
N ASP A 417 -12.00 -12.65 -5.32
CA ASP A 417 -10.63 -12.17 -5.50
C ASP A 417 -10.16 -11.42 -4.27
N LEU A 418 -9.22 -12.02 -3.54
CA LEU A 418 -8.51 -11.45 -2.38
C LEU A 418 -7.04 -11.20 -2.68
N ARG A 419 -6.62 -11.29 -3.94
CA ARG A 419 -5.25 -10.92 -4.31
C ARG A 419 -5.02 -9.45 -3.97
N PHE A 420 -3.84 -9.14 -3.45
CA PHE A 420 -3.44 -7.80 -2.97
C PHE A 420 -4.23 -7.27 -1.76
N ASN A 421 -5.14 -8.04 -1.18
CA ASN A 421 -5.90 -7.65 0.00
C ASN A 421 -5.07 -7.87 1.28
N GLY A 422 -4.51 -6.81 1.84
CA GLY A 422 -3.68 -6.82 3.05
C GLY A 422 -4.43 -7.10 4.37
N GLY A 423 -5.75 -7.28 4.32
CA GLY A 423 -6.58 -7.54 5.50
C GLY A 423 -7.52 -6.40 5.85
N GLY A 424 -7.67 -6.11 7.14
CA GLY A 424 -8.57 -5.09 7.70
C GLY A 424 -9.33 -5.59 8.92
N SER A 425 -10.62 -5.25 9.03
CA SER A 425 -11.44 -5.50 10.20
C SER A 425 -11.72 -7.00 10.47
N LEU A 426 -11.35 -7.44 11.67
CA LEU A 426 -11.63 -8.79 12.16
C LEU A 426 -13.15 -9.07 12.26
N ASP A 427 -13.95 -8.08 12.64
CA ASP A 427 -15.42 -8.25 12.73
C ASP A 427 -16.04 -8.37 11.33
N GLU A 428 -15.57 -7.62 10.37
CA GLU A 428 -16.06 -7.67 9.00
C GLU A 428 -15.76 -9.04 8.34
N VAL A 429 -14.54 -9.56 8.48
CA VAL A 429 -14.22 -10.90 7.94
C VAL A 429 -15.02 -11.99 8.63
N ARG A 430 -15.23 -11.87 9.96
CA ARG A 430 -16.09 -12.80 10.73
C ARG A 430 -17.50 -12.88 10.16
N LYS A 431 -18.12 -11.72 9.87
CA LYS A 431 -19.45 -11.64 9.22
C LYS A 431 -19.43 -12.28 7.83
N MET A 432 -18.41 -11.97 7.04
CA MET A 432 -18.29 -12.47 5.66
C MET A 432 -18.13 -13.98 5.59
N VAL A 433 -17.33 -14.60 6.46
CA VAL A 433 -17.23 -16.08 6.51
C VAL A 433 -18.61 -16.68 6.69
N GLY A 434 -19.45 -16.11 7.56
CA GLY A 434 -20.82 -16.56 7.78
C GLY A 434 -21.72 -16.52 6.53
N PHE A 435 -21.45 -15.66 5.57
CA PHE A 435 -22.22 -15.62 4.33
C PHE A 435 -22.06 -16.91 3.49
N PHE A 436 -20.96 -17.63 3.68
CA PHE A 436 -20.62 -18.84 2.92
C PHE A 436 -20.70 -20.12 3.74
N THR A 437 -20.38 -20.08 5.04
CA THR A 437 -20.37 -21.28 5.91
C THR A 437 -21.65 -21.43 6.75
N GLY A 438 -22.32 -20.31 7.06
CA GLY A 438 -23.40 -20.27 8.06
C GLY A 438 -22.84 -20.24 9.49
N ALA A 439 -23.64 -20.67 10.46
CA ALA A 439 -23.29 -20.64 11.88
C ALA A 439 -22.10 -21.55 12.21
N GLY A 440 -21.19 -21.05 13.05
CA GLY A 440 -20.04 -21.80 13.53
C GLY A 440 -18.85 -20.92 13.92
N PRO A 441 -17.72 -21.53 14.35
CA PRO A 441 -16.48 -20.82 14.61
C PRO A 441 -15.86 -20.31 13.31
N VAL A 442 -15.27 -19.11 13.35
CA VAL A 442 -14.59 -18.47 12.21
C VAL A 442 -13.09 -18.48 12.39
N VAL A 443 -12.66 -18.12 13.59
CA VAL A 443 -11.26 -17.98 13.97
C VAL A 443 -11.15 -18.14 15.48
N GLN A 444 -9.99 -18.58 15.95
CA GLN A 444 -9.67 -18.61 17.38
C GLN A 444 -8.62 -17.53 17.65
N VAL A 445 -8.75 -16.78 18.72
CA VAL A 445 -7.75 -15.78 19.14
C VAL A 445 -7.20 -16.14 20.51
N LYS A 446 -5.89 -16.08 20.68
CA LYS A 446 -5.18 -16.36 21.92
C LYS A 446 -4.53 -15.08 22.44
N ASP A 447 -4.83 -14.71 23.67
CA ASP A 447 -4.20 -13.57 24.32
C ASP A 447 -2.82 -13.94 24.93
N SER A 448 -2.13 -12.92 25.42
CA SER A 448 -0.81 -13.07 26.08
C SER A 448 -0.85 -13.90 27.38
N ARG A 449 -2.03 -14.23 27.93
CA ARG A 449 -2.20 -15.08 29.13
C ARG A 449 -2.47 -16.53 28.75
N GLY A 450 -2.61 -16.83 27.47
CA GLY A 450 -2.93 -18.16 26.96
C GLY A 450 -4.43 -18.44 26.88
N ASN A 451 -5.31 -17.47 27.18
CA ASN A 451 -6.74 -17.66 27.02
C ASN A 451 -7.09 -17.70 25.54
N VAL A 452 -7.88 -18.69 25.14
CA VAL A 452 -8.34 -18.87 23.77
C VAL A 452 -9.83 -18.53 23.68
N GLU A 453 -10.15 -17.52 22.90
CA GLU A 453 -11.52 -17.14 22.56
C GLU A 453 -11.85 -17.65 21.14
N ARG A 454 -13.07 -18.18 20.96
CA ARG A 454 -13.59 -18.58 19.65
C ARG A 454 -14.53 -17.53 19.14
N LEU A 455 -14.15 -16.86 18.07
CA LEU A 455 -15.05 -15.93 17.40
C LEU A 455 -15.97 -16.71 16.47
N THR A 456 -17.25 -16.60 16.73
CA THR A 456 -18.30 -17.36 16.03
C THR A 456 -19.20 -16.44 15.23
N VAL A 457 -19.90 -16.99 14.26
CA VAL A 457 -20.98 -16.35 13.52
C VAL A 457 -22.25 -17.15 13.65
N SER A 458 -23.40 -16.49 13.56
CA SER A 458 -24.73 -17.10 13.60
C SER A 458 -25.44 -16.94 12.25
N GLY A 459 -26.47 -17.75 12.02
CA GLY A 459 -27.34 -17.63 10.84
C GLY A 459 -27.09 -18.73 9.80
N ARG A 460 -27.76 -18.58 8.67
CA ARG A 460 -27.64 -19.49 7.52
C ARG A 460 -26.74 -18.87 6.46
N PRO A 461 -26.01 -19.69 5.68
CA PRO A 461 -25.22 -19.15 4.58
C PRO A 461 -26.12 -18.42 3.58
N ILE A 462 -25.64 -17.29 3.07
CA ILE A 462 -26.30 -16.50 2.03
C ILE A 462 -26.09 -17.15 0.68
N PHE A 463 -24.83 -17.48 0.34
CA PHE A 463 -24.45 -18.08 -0.92
C PHE A 463 -24.04 -19.55 -0.74
N ARG A 464 -24.63 -20.45 -1.53
CA ARG A 464 -24.42 -21.90 -1.48
C ARG A 464 -23.83 -22.49 -2.75
N GLY A 465 -23.66 -21.64 -3.79
CA GLY A 465 -23.05 -22.04 -5.05
C GLY A 465 -21.56 -22.39 -4.89
N GLU A 466 -20.89 -22.72 -5.98
CA GLU A 466 -19.46 -23.03 -5.97
C GLU A 466 -18.65 -21.79 -5.63
N LEU A 467 -17.52 -21.97 -4.95
CA LEU A 467 -16.66 -20.86 -4.52
C LEU A 467 -15.19 -21.20 -4.76
N VAL A 468 -14.52 -20.31 -5.47
CA VAL A 468 -13.06 -20.25 -5.57
C VAL A 468 -12.62 -18.96 -4.89
N VAL A 469 -11.55 -19.02 -4.10
CA VAL A 469 -10.91 -17.85 -3.50
C VAL A 469 -9.54 -17.69 -4.13
N LEU A 470 -9.32 -16.56 -4.81
CA LEU A 470 -8.00 -16.22 -5.34
C LEU A 470 -7.18 -15.48 -4.31
N ILE A 471 -5.94 -15.91 -4.15
CA ILE A 471 -4.97 -15.32 -3.22
C ILE A 471 -3.62 -15.07 -3.91
N ASN A 472 -2.83 -14.19 -3.30
CA ASN A 472 -1.40 -14.06 -3.61
C ASN A 472 -0.59 -13.78 -2.33
N LYS A 473 0.72 -13.58 -2.45
CA LYS A 473 1.62 -13.30 -1.30
C LYS A 473 1.30 -12.01 -0.55
N LEU A 474 0.47 -11.12 -1.10
CA LEU A 474 0.00 -9.91 -0.43
C LEU A 474 -1.37 -10.09 0.24
N SER A 475 -2.01 -11.24 0.08
CA SER A 475 -3.22 -11.59 0.84
C SER A 475 -2.84 -11.87 2.29
N ALA A 476 -3.18 -10.98 3.21
CA ALA A 476 -2.71 -11.03 4.60
C ALA A 476 -3.83 -10.91 5.63
N SER A 477 -3.58 -11.32 6.89
CA SER A 477 -4.44 -11.05 8.06
C SER A 477 -5.89 -11.51 7.87
N ALA A 478 -6.87 -10.59 7.74
CA ALA A 478 -8.29 -10.93 7.54
C ALA A 478 -8.53 -11.79 6.28
N SER A 479 -7.76 -11.56 5.21
CA SER A 479 -7.80 -12.43 4.02
C SER A 479 -7.39 -13.86 4.35
N GLU A 480 -6.40 -14.03 5.23
CA GLU A 480 -5.94 -15.34 5.69
C GLU A 480 -6.96 -16.02 6.61
N ILE A 481 -7.64 -15.23 7.45
CA ILE A 481 -8.78 -15.73 8.26
C ILE A 481 -9.88 -16.24 7.34
N PHE A 482 -10.23 -15.48 6.29
CA PHE A 482 -11.26 -15.89 5.34
C PHE A 482 -10.85 -17.16 4.59
N ALA A 483 -9.71 -17.14 3.91
CA ALA A 483 -9.21 -18.28 3.14
C ALA A 483 -9.04 -19.53 4.02
N GLY A 484 -8.45 -19.37 5.22
CA GLY A 484 -8.27 -20.45 6.19
C GLY A 484 -9.58 -21.07 6.65
N ALA A 485 -10.61 -20.24 6.91
CA ALA A 485 -11.94 -20.74 7.27
C ALA A 485 -12.57 -21.51 6.09
N MET A 486 -12.43 -21.02 4.85
CA MET A 486 -12.96 -21.71 3.66
C MET A 486 -12.31 -23.09 3.46
N VAL A 487 -11.01 -23.22 3.69
CA VAL A 487 -10.28 -24.50 3.66
C VAL A 487 -10.75 -25.42 4.78
N ASP A 488 -10.81 -24.93 6.03
CA ASP A 488 -11.16 -25.75 7.20
C ASP A 488 -12.60 -26.26 7.14
N TYR A 489 -13.51 -25.50 6.54
CA TYR A 489 -14.89 -25.96 6.28
C TYR A 489 -15.03 -26.81 5.03
N GLY A 490 -14.00 -26.92 4.18
CA GLY A 490 -14.12 -27.55 2.86
C GLY A 490 -15.17 -26.84 1.99
N ARG A 491 -15.25 -25.50 2.08
CA ARG A 491 -16.29 -24.67 1.46
C ARG A 491 -15.87 -24.12 0.10
N ALA A 492 -14.58 -23.87 -0.09
CA ALA A 492 -14.05 -23.30 -1.31
C ALA A 492 -12.75 -24.00 -1.72
N VAL A 493 -12.39 -23.86 -2.99
CA VAL A 493 -11.04 -24.10 -3.49
C VAL A 493 -10.27 -22.78 -3.37
N VAL A 494 -9.08 -22.83 -2.76
CA VAL A 494 -8.15 -21.69 -2.71
C VAL A 494 -7.14 -21.83 -3.83
N ALA A 495 -6.98 -20.82 -4.67
CA ALA A 495 -6.07 -20.83 -5.81
C ALA A 495 -5.24 -19.55 -5.92
N GLY A 496 -4.03 -19.65 -6.46
CA GLY A 496 -3.13 -18.51 -6.62
C GLY A 496 -1.68 -18.85 -6.26
N ASP A 497 -0.95 -17.95 -5.61
CA ASP A 497 0.41 -18.22 -5.11
C ASP A 497 0.45 -19.44 -4.18
N GLU A 498 1.62 -19.98 -3.92
CA GLU A 498 1.81 -21.15 -3.04
C GLU A 498 1.11 -20.99 -1.68
N ALA A 499 1.16 -19.77 -1.12
CA ALA A 499 0.49 -19.41 0.13
C ALA A 499 0.23 -17.90 0.19
N THR A 500 -0.58 -17.49 1.16
CA THR A 500 -0.77 -16.10 1.57
C THR A 500 0.44 -15.55 2.30
N TYR A 501 0.42 -14.30 2.76
CA TYR A 501 1.54 -13.57 3.38
C TYR A 501 2.13 -14.23 4.63
N GLY A 502 1.30 -14.79 5.51
CA GLY A 502 1.74 -15.45 6.74
C GLY A 502 1.60 -14.63 8.01
N LYS A 503 0.72 -13.61 8.05
CA LYS A 503 0.45 -12.83 9.25
C LYS A 503 -0.58 -13.53 10.15
N GLY A 504 -0.17 -13.85 11.38
CA GLY A 504 -1.01 -14.53 12.37
C GLY A 504 -1.28 -13.71 13.65
N THR A 505 -1.09 -12.39 13.60
CA THR A 505 -1.18 -11.48 14.74
C THR A 505 -2.38 -10.53 14.62
N VAL A 506 -2.93 -10.13 15.78
CA VAL A 506 -4.03 -9.17 15.89
C VAL A 506 -3.52 -7.91 16.57
N GLN A 507 -3.58 -6.80 15.87
CA GLN A 507 -3.29 -5.48 16.41
C GLN A 507 -4.58 -4.79 16.86
N VAL A 508 -4.49 -4.10 17.99
CA VAL A 508 -5.56 -3.26 18.51
C VAL A 508 -5.09 -1.81 18.49
N PRO A 509 -5.64 -0.98 17.59
CA PRO A 509 -5.37 0.45 17.60
C PRO A 509 -6.08 1.11 18.79
N ARG A 510 -5.37 1.98 19.52
CA ARG A 510 -5.90 2.75 20.64
C ARG A 510 -5.28 4.12 20.68
N GLY A 511 -6.08 5.16 20.91
CA GLY A 511 -5.57 6.50 21.15
C GLY A 511 -4.66 6.51 22.38
N LEU A 512 -3.45 7.05 22.24
CA LEU A 512 -2.52 7.11 23.37
C LEU A 512 -3.02 8.05 24.47
N ALA A 513 -3.86 9.01 24.11
CA ALA A 513 -4.58 9.88 25.04
C ALA A 513 -5.30 9.15 26.19
N ASP A 514 -5.78 7.91 25.95
CA ASP A 514 -6.45 7.09 26.95
C ASP A 514 -5.53 6.63 28.09
N TYR A 515 -4.23 6.64 27.85
CA TYR A 515 -3.19 6.23 28.81
C TYR A 515 -2.48 7.43 29.47
N MET A 516 -2.80 8.65 29.03
CA MET A 516 -2.19 9.85 29.58
C MET A 516 -2.76 10.17 30.97
N PRO A 517 -1.95 10.72 31.90
CA PRO A 517 -2.43 11.20 33.17
C PRO A 517 -3.53 12.26 33.02
N TYR A 518 -4.49 12.27 33.96
CA TYR A 518 -5.68 13.13 33.89
C TYR A 518 -5.37 14.63 33.76
N PHE A 519 -4.24 15.07 34.30
CA PHE A 519 -3.81 16.47 34.33
C PHE A 519 -2.91 16.87 33.13
N SER A 520 -2.58 15.94 32.24
CA SER A 520 -1.77 16.22 31.06
C SER A 520 -2.63 16.55 29.84
N SER A 521 -2.04 17.22 28.85
CA SER A 521 -2.68 17.39 27.54
C SER A 521 -2.89 16.02 26.90
N ARG A 522 -4.04 15.86 26.27
CA ARG A 522 -4.40 14.66 25.48
C ARG A 522 -4.43 14.93 24.00
N GLU A 523 -4.26 16.19 23.61
CA GLU A 523 -4.29 16.60 22.21
C GLU A 523 -2.97 16.29 21.53
N GLY A 524 -3.03 15.76 20.33
CA GLY A 524 -1.85 15.45 19.54
C GLY A 524 -1.03 14.25 20.02
N CYS A 525 -1.53 13.44 20.99
CA CYS A 525 -0.80 12.28 21.51
C CYS A 525 -0.63 11.13 20.50
N GLY A 526 -1.43 11.15 19.43
CA GLY A 526 -1.42 10.07 18.45
C GLY A 526 -2.03 8.76 18.97
N MET A 527 -1.72 7.69 18.29
CA MET A 527 -2.27 6.34 18.48
C MET A 527 -1.15 5.31 18.63
N ILE A 528 -1.41 4.28 19.42
CA ILE A 528 -0.59 3.07 19.46
C ILE A 528 -1.36 1.90 18.85
N LYS A 529 -0.76 1.19 17.93
CA LYS A 529 -1.25 -0.07 17.36
C LYS A 529 -0.36 -1.18 17.91
N VAL A 530 -0.88 -2.02 18.79
CA VAL A 530 -0.11 -3.05 19.51
C VAL A 530 -0.64 -4.43 19.19
N THR A 531 0.26 -5.36 18.91
CA THR A 531 -0.06 -6.79 18.83
C THR A 531 -0.41 -7.33 20.22
N THR A 532 -1.70 -7.59 20.45
CA THR A 532 -2.22 -8.08 21.75
C THR A 532 -2.58 -9.55 21.73
N GLN A 533 -2.83 -10.11 20.56
CA GLN A 533 -3.31 -11.48 20.39
C GLN A 533 -2.68 -12.11 19.13
N LYS A 534 -2.68 -13.44 19.10
CA LYS A 534 -2.44 -14.23 17.88
C LYS A 534 -3.75 -14.89 17.47
N PHE A 535 -3.95 -15.05 16.17
CA PHE A 535 -5.11 -15.78 15.68
C PHE A 535 -4.72 -17.12 15.05
N TYR A 536 -5.68 -18.03 15.06
CA TYR A 536 -5.53 -19.40 14.60
C TYR A 536 -6.74 -19.79 13.80
N ARG A 537 -6.52 -20.58 12.79
CA ARG A 537 -7.56 -21.19 11.98
C ARG A 537 -8.51 -22.03 12.86
N VAL A 538 -9.70 -22.33 12.34
CA VAL A 538 -10.64 -23.22 13.01
C VAL A 538 -10.02 -24.60 13.27
N GLY A 539 -9.16 -25.07 12.36
CA GLY A 539 -8.37 -26.28 12.49
C GLY A 539 -7.30 -26.27 13.60
N GLY A 540 -6.97 -25.08 14.15
CA GLY A 540 -5.99 -24.90 15.22
C GLY A 540 -4.60 -24.44 14.79
N ALA A 541 -4.25 -24.53 13.51
CA ALA A 541 -3.00 -24.04 12.96
C ALA A 541 -2.98 -22.51 12.90
N SER A 542 -1.84 -21.87 13.22
CA SER A 542 -1.62 -20.44 12.97
C SER A 542 -1.36 -20.19 11.47
N THR A 543 -1.62 -18.98 11.00
CA THR A 543 -1.12 -18.51 9.69
C THR A 543 0.28 -17.91 9.81
N GLN A 544 0.74 -17.60 11.02
CA GLN A 544 2.03 -16.95 11.29
C GLN A 544 3.19 -17.66 10.59
N LEU A 545 3.99 -16.93 9.82
CA LEU A 545 5.14 -17.37 9.01
C LEU A 545 4.81 -18.34 7.85
N ARG A 546 3.65 -18.97 7.82
CA ARG A 546 3.31 -20.02 6.85
C ARG A 546 2.20 -19.64 5.87
N GLY A 547 1.31 -18.74 6.29
CA GLY A 547 0.13 -18.39 5.50
C GLY A 547 -0.90 -19.51 5.40
N VAL A 548 -1.84 -19.32 4.49
CA VAL A 548 -2.81 -20.34 4.06
C VAL A 548 -2.34 -20.88 2.70
N PRO A 549 -2.03 -22.18 2.58
CA PRO A 549 -1.60 -22.75 1.32
C PRO A 549 -2.75 -22.82 0.31
N SER A 550 -2.44 -22.65 -0.98
CA SER A 550 -3.38 -22.86 -2.06
C SER A 550 -3.63 -24.35 -2.30
N ASP A 551 -4.88 -24.69 -2.60
CA ASP A 551 -5.25 -26.02 -3.13
C ASP A 551 -4.75 -26.19 -4.58
N ILE A 552 -4.78 -25.10 -5.37
CA ILE A 552 -4.30 -25.04 -6.75
C ILE A 552 -3.32 -23.89 -6.89
N VAL A 553 -2.04 -24.20 -7.07
CA VAL A 553 -1.00 -23.19 -7.26
C VAL A 553 -1.04 -22.69 -8.70
N LEU A 554 -1.12 -21.37 -8.85
CA LEU A 554 -1.09 -20.64 -10.11
C LEU A 554 0.04 -19.60 -10.09
N PRO A 555 0.75 -19.35 -11.19
CA PRO A 555 1.65 -18.23 -11.28
C PRO A 555 0.88 -16.91 -11.15
N THR A 556 1.37 -15.98 -10.34
CA THR A 556 0.79 -14.64 -10.16
C THR A 556 1.87 -13.57 -10.33
N ALA A 557 1.49 -12.31 -10.31
CA ALA A 557 2.42 -11.18 -10.36
C ALA A 557 3.38 -11.13 -9.14
N THR A 558 3.04 -11.79 -8.04
CA THR A 558 3.86 -11.86 -6.81
C THR A 558 4.70 -13.13 -6.69
N THR A 559 4.51 -14.11 -7.59
CA THR A 559 5.33 -15.32 -7.65
C THR A 559 6.81 -14.95 -7.88
N GLY A 560 7.72 -15.52 -7.11
CA GLY A 560 9.15 -15.18 -7.19
C GLY A 560 9.58 -13.96 -6.34
N LEU A 561 8.63 -13.16 -5.83
CA LEU A 561 8.95 -12.10 -4.88
C LEU A 561 9.15 -12.68 -3.47
N ARG A 562 10.16 -12.17 -2.74
CA ARG A 562 10.40 -12.51 -1.35
C ARG A 562 9.58 -11.61 -0.44
N ILE A 563 8.27 -11.82 -0.45
CA ILE A 563 7.31 -11.07 0.35
C ILE A 563 6.58 -12.08 1.23
N SER A 564 6.83 -12.05 2.53
CA SER A 564 6.13 -12.85 3.54
C SER A 564 6.43 -12.34 4.93
N GLU A 565 5.67 -12.76 5.91
CA GLU A 565 5.93 -12.52 7.33
C GLU A 565 7.32 -13.03 7.76
N GLY A 566 7.78 -14.16 7.20
CA GLY A 566 9.09 -14.74 7.50
C GLY A 566 10.30 -13.94 6.99
N GLU A 567 10.08 -12.96 6.09
CA GLU A 567 11.13 -12.03 5.65
C GLU A 567 11.22 -10.78 6.54
N GLN A 568 10.29 -10.61 7.51
CA GLN A 568 10.28 -9.49 8.45
C GLN A 568 11.18 -9.81 9.66
N ASP A 569 11.98 -8.83 10.04
CA ASP A 569 12.74 -8.89 11.28
C ASP A 569 11.78 -8.91 12.48
N TYR A 570 12.11 -9.66 13.51
CA TYR A 570 11.33 -9.78 14.76
C TYR A 570 9.90 -10.33 14.61
N ALA A 571 9.57 -11.01 13.51
CA ALA A 571 8.28 -11.68 13.37
C ALA A 571 8.07 -12.71 14.51
N LEU A 572 6.86 -12.72 15.08
CA LEU A 572 6.54 -13.67 16.15
C LEU A 572 6.58 -15.11 15.64
N PRO A 573 7.01 -16.08 16.49
CA PRO A 573 7.17 -17.47 16.07
C PRO A 573 5.80 -18.12 15.77
N TYR A 574 5.83 -19.13 14.88
CA TYR A 574 4.69 -20.02 14.62
C TYR A 574 4.37 -20.88 15.83
N ASP A 575 3.09 -21.09 16.13
CA ASP A 575 2.58 -22.08 17.08
C ASP A 575 1.19 -22.59 16.67
N GLU A 576 0.68 -23.57 17.39
CA GLU A 576 -0.60 -24.20 17.16
C GLU A 576 -1.40 -24.30 18.45
N ILE A 577 -2.73 -24.36 18.32
CA ILE A 577 -3.67 -24.61 19.43
C ILE A 577 -4.63 -25.75 19.04
N PRO A 578 -5.36 -26.32 19.99
CA PRO A 578 -6.37 -27.33 19.67
C PRO A 578 -7.43 -26.83 18.69
N ARG A 579 -7.88 -27.72 17.82
CA ARG A 579 -8.99 -27.49 16.89
C ARG A 579 -10.24 -27.01 17.63
N ALA A 580 -10.93 -26.01 17.07
CA ALA A 580 -12.22 -25.56 17.58
C ALA A 580 -13.29 -26.65 17.44
N GLY A 581 -14.12 -26.81 18.45
CA GLY A 581 -15.33 -27.63 18.34
C GLY A 581 -16.46 -26.86 17.67
N GLY A 582 -17.51 -27.58 17.24
CA GLY A 582 -18.74 -26.96 16.76
C GLY A 582 -18.80 -26.64 15.25
N TYR A 583 -17.93 -27.25 14.43
CA TYR A 583 -18.03 -27.21 12.97
C TYR A 583 -17.83 -28.60 12.33
N VAL A 584 -18.37 -28.76 11.13
CA VAL A 584 -18.23 -29.97 10.35
C VAL A 584 -17.56 -29.62 9.01
N MET A 585 -16.47 -30.28 8.71
CA MET A 585 -15.77 -30.15 7.44
C MET A 585 -16.56 -30.86 6.33
N ASN A 586 -16.83 -30.17 5.24
CA ASN A 586 -17.38 -30.77 4.03
C ASN A 586 -16.26 -31.45 3.24
N THR A 587 -16.39 -32.74 2.97
CA THR A 587 -15.36 -33.52 2.25
C THR A 587 -15.52 -33.46 0.73
N ARG A 588 -16.51 -32.74 0.20
CA ARG A 588 -16.78 -32.68 -1.24
C ARG A 588 -15.58 -32.11 -2.01
N ILE A 589 -15.03 -30.97 -1.55
CA ILE A 589 -13.86 -30.34 -2.20
C ILE A 589 -12.71 -31.37 -2.27
N ALA A 590 -12.38 -32.01 -1.16
CA ALA A 590 -11.29 -33.00 -1.11
C ALA A 590 -11.49 -34.14 -2.13
N ARG A 591 -12.73 -34.54 -2.40
CA ARG A 591 -13.04 -35.61 -3.40
C ARG A 591 -12.84 -35.15 -4.84
N ILE A 592 -13.19 -33.91 -5.18
CA ILE A 592 -13.08 -33.42 -6.57
C ILE A 592 -11.73 -32.76 -6.87
N LEU A 593 -10.96 -32.41 -5.84
CA LEU A 593 -9.69 -31.68 -5.97
C LEU A 593 -8.68 -32.37 -6.91
N PRO A 594 -8.48 -33.70 -6.89
CA PRO A 594 -7.57 -34.35 -7.85
C PRO A 594 -7.96 -34.13 -9.32
N SER A 595 -9.26 -34.10 -9.62
CA SER A 595 -9.74 -33.81 -10.97
C SER A 595 -9.55 -32.33 -11.33
N LEU A 596 -9.79 -31.42 -10.40
CA LEU A 596 -9.57 -29.98 -10.61
C LEU A 596 -8.09 -29.67 -10.85
N LEU A 597 -7.19 -30.26 -10.06
CA LEU A 597 -5.74 -30.14 -10.23
C LEU A 597 -5.29 -30.58 -11.62
N GLY A 598 -5.75 -31.74 -12.08
CA GLY A 598 -5.40 -32.27 -13.42
C GLY A 598 -5.90 -31.37 -14.56
N ARG A 599 -7.13 -30.86 -14.45
CA ARG A 599 -7.72 -29.96 -15.45
C ARG A 599 -7.02 -28.61 -15.47
N SER A 600 -6.78 -28.02 -14.29
CA SER A 600 -6.08 -26.75 -14.17
C SER A 600 -4.65 -26.82 -14.68
N ALA A 601 -3.89 -27.84 -14.27
CA ALA A 601 -2.52 -28.06 -14.75
C ALA A 601 -2.45 -28.16 -16.28
N ALA A 602 -3.43 -28.85 -16.92
CA ALA A 602 -3.49 -28.97 -18.35
C ALA A 602 -3.79 -27.66 -19.08
N ARG A 603 -4.54 -26.74 -18.47
CA ARG A 603 -4.77 -25.38 -18.98
C ARG A 603 -3.56 -24.48 -18.75
N VAL A 604 -3.03 -24.45 -17.55
CA VAL A 604 -1.83 -23.66 -17.17
C VAL A 604 -0.64 -24.02 -18.09
N ALA A 605 -0.43 -25.28 -18.37
CA ALA A 605 0.65 -25.73 -19.29
C ALA A 605 0.47 -25.24 -20.74
N LYS A 606 -0.73 -24.84 -21.14
CA LYS A 606 -1.05 -24.35 -22.49
C LYS A 606 -1.25 -22.85 -22.58
N ASP A 607 -1.41 -22.17 -21.46
CA ASP A 607 -1.63 -20.72 -21.41
C ASP A 607 -0.28 -19.98 -21.46
N PRO A 608 0.02 -19.26 -22.55
CA PRO A 608 1.31 -18.56 -22.67
C PRO A 608 1.51 -17.47 -21.61
N ASP A 609 0.44 -16.78 -21.17
CA ASP A 609 0.58 -15.71 -20.15
C ASP A 609 0.97 -16.27 -18.79
N LEU A 610 0.39 -17.40 -18.38
CA LEU A 610 0.78 -18.08 -17.15
C LEU A 610 2.21 -18.63 -17.24
N GLN A 611 2.64 -19.10 -18.43
CA GLN A 611 4.03 -19.49 -18.65
C GLN A 611 4.99 -18.29 -18.56
N TYR A 612 4.63 -17.16 -19.17
CA TYR A 612 5.44 -15.94 -19.07
C TYR A 612 5.56 -15.43 -17.63
N MET A 613 4.47 -15.48 -16.84
CA MET A 613 4.51 -15.14 -15.41
C MET A 613 5.48 -16.06 -14.64
N GLN A 614 5.49 -17.37 -14.94
CA GLN A 614 6.40 -18.30 -14.30
C GLN A 614 7.87 -18.05 -14.71
N GLU A 615 8.14 -17.78 -15.98
CA GLU A 615 9.47 -17.39 -16.46
C GLU A 615 9.96 -16.09 -15.78
N ASP A 616 9.08 -15.10 -15.64
CA ASP A 616 9.40 -13.82 -15.01
C ASP A 616 9.68 -13.99 -13.52
N ALA A 617 8.97 -14.88 -12.84
CA ALA A 617 9.24 -15.24 -11.45
C ALA A 617 10.64 -15.86 -11.28
N VAL A 618 11.04 -16.79 -12.15
CA VAL A 618 12.39 -17.38 -12.13
C VAL A 618 13.46 -16.29 -12.34
N ARG A 619 13.27 -15.41 -13.33
CA ARG A 619 14.19 -14.30 -13.61
C ARG A 619 14.29 -13.30 -12.46
N ALA A 620 13.16 -13.04 -11.77
CA ALA A 620 13.14 -12.16 -10.61
C ALA A 620 13.97 -12.75 -9.45
N ASP A 621 13.80 -14.06 -9.18
CA ASP A 621 14.58 -14.76 -8.15
C ASP A 621 16.09 -14.80 -8.49
N GLU A 622 16.45 -15.10 -9.76
CA GLU A 622 17.85 -15.07 -10.22
C GLU A 622 18.46 -13.69 -10.06
N ARG A 623 17.73 -12.63 -10.42
CA ARG A 623 18.15 -11.23 -10.27
C ARG A 623 18.37 -10.85 -8.81
N GLN A 624 17.46 -11.30 -7.92
CA GLN A 624 17.58 -11.09 -6.48
C GLN A 624 18.79 -11.80 -5.90
N LYS A 625 19.05 -13.06 -6.31
CA LYS A 625 20.22 -13.84 -5.89
C LYS A 625 21.52 -13.23 -6.37
N LYS A 626 21.58 -12.78 -7.62
CA LYS A 626 22.76 -12.10 -8.20
C LYS A 626 23.07 -10.79 -7.46
N ASN A 627 22.06 -10.04 -7.07
CA ASN A 627 22.12 -8.76 -6.35
C ASN A 627 23.22 -7.79 -6.84
N SER A 628 23.56 -7.82 -8.11
CA SER A 628 24.60 -6.96 -8.68
C SER A 628 24.17 -6.33 -10.00
N VAL A 629 24.69 -5.15 -10.26
CA VAL A 629 24.48 -4.36 -11.47
C VAL A 629 25.83 -3.93 -12.02
N SER A 630 26.05 -4.10 -13.31
CA SER A 630 27.28 -3.66 -13.97
C SER A 630 27.32 -2.13 -14.11
N LEU A 631 28.49 -1.53 -13.89
CA LEU A 631 28.78 -0.12 -14.18
C LEU A 631 29.33 0.07 -15.62
N ASN A 632 29.30 -0.99 -16.44
CA ASN A 632 29.70 -0.97 -17.83
C ASN A 632 28.47 -0.73 -18.73
N LYS A 633 28.53 0.34 -19.51
CA LYS A 633 27.43 0.73 -20.43
C LYS A 633 27.08 -0.38 -21.41
N LYS A 634 28.08 -0.95 -22.07
CA LYS A 634 27.84 -2.02 -23.06
C LYS A 634 27.15 -3.23 -22.50
N VAL A 635 27.57 -3.69 -21.30
CA VAL A 635 26.94 -4.82 -20.61
C VAL A 635 25.47 -4.52 -20.26
N ARG A 636 25.21 -3.30 -19.77
CA ARG A 636 23.85 -2.87 -19.42
C ARG A 636 22.95 -2.71 -20.65
N GLU A 637 23.50 -2.21 -21.76
CA GLU A 637 22.78 -2.11 -23.03
C GLU A 637 22.40 -3.49 -23.56
N GLU A 638 23.34 -4.45 -23.56
CA GLU A 638 23.09 -5.83 -23.98
C GLU A 638 22.01 -6.51 -23.11
N GLU A 639 22.09 -6.37 -21.77
CA GLU A 639 21.07 -6.89 -20.84
C GLU A 639 19.70 -6.25 -21.12
N ASN A 640 19.66 -4.95 -21.35
CA ASN A 640 18.42 -4.20 -21.58
C ASN A 640 17.83 -4.50 -22.98
N GLU A 641 18.64 -4.57 -24.02
CA GLU A 641 18.17 -4.94 -25.37
C GLU A 641 17.55 -6.35 -25.38
N ALA A 642 18.13 -7.30 -24.66
CA ALA A 642 17.56 -8.64 -24.49
C ALA A 642 16.19 -8.59 -23.79
N LEU A 643 16.02 -7.74 -22.76
CA LEU A 643 14.74 -7.56 -22.07
C LEU A 643 13.69 -6.91 -22.98
N LEU A 644 14.05 -5.85 -23.69
CA LEU A 644 13.15 -5.15 -24.62
C LEU A 644 12.73 -6.05 -25.79
N ALA A 645 13.67 -6.79 -26.38
CA ALA A 645 13.38 -7.74 -27.44
C ALA A 645 12.42 -8.85 -26.99
N ARG A 646 12.62 -9.36 -25.76
CA ARG A 646 11.68 -10.32 -25.16
C ARG A 646 10.30 -9.71 -24.97
N LYS A 647 10.22 -8.51 -24.39
CA LYS A 647 8.95 -7.81 -24.17
C LYS A 647 8.22 -7.61 -25.49
N LYS A 648 8.90 -7.05 -26.49
CA LYS A 648 8.35 -6.82 -27.83
C LYS A 648 7.78 -8.10 -28.46
N ARG A 649 8.52 -9.20 -28.39
CA ARG A 649 8.06 -10.51 -28.91
C ARG A 649 6.79 -10.98 -28.19
N ILE A 650 6.75 -10.84 -26.85
CA ILE A 650 5.57 -11.22 -26.05
C ILE A 650 4.37 -10.34 -26.39
N ASP A 651 4.56 -9.03 -26.50
CA ASP A 651 3.48 -8.09 -26.79
C ASP A 651 2.94 -8.25 -28.21
N GLU A 652 3.79 -8.54 -29.21
CA GLU A 652 3.37 -8.88 -30.58
C GLU A 652 2.56 -10.17 -30.62
N GLU A 653 2.97 -11.20 -29.87
CA GLU A 653 2.24 -12.47 -29.76
C GLU A 653 0.90 -12.24 -29.05
N ARG A 654 0.90 -11.47 -27.94
CA ARG A 654 -0.31 -11.09 -27.21
C ARG A 654 -1.32 -10.36 -28.08
N LYS A 655 -0.90 -9.40 -28.88
CA LYS A 655 -1.81 -8.67 -29.78
C LYS A 655 -2.65 -9.62 -30.62
N VAL A 656 -2.00 -10.53 -31.31
CA VAL A 656 -2.70 -11.50 -32.19
C VAL A 656 -3.61 -12.44 -31.39
N ARG A 657 -3.10 -12.97 -30.30
CA ARG A 657 -3.85 -13.92 -29.45
C ARG A 657 -5.01 -13.24 -28.75
N TYR A 658 -4.82 -12.01 -28.24
CA TYR A 658 -5.86 -11.27 -27.54
C TYR A 658 -6.98 -10.82 -28.46
N GLU A 659 -6.71 -10.48 -29.73
CA GLU A 659 -7.73 -10.24 -30.73
C GLU A 659 -8.59 -11.49 -30.95
N GLN A 660 -7.97 -12.67 -31.07
CA GLN A 660 -8.69 -13.93 -31.20
C GLN A 660 -9.51 -14.26 -29.96
N MET A 661 -8.93 -14.10 -28.76
CA MET A 661 -9.61 -14.32 -27.49
C MET A 661 -10.79 -13.34 -27.31
N ALA A 662 -10.61 -12.06 -27.63
CA ALA A 662 -11.69 -11.07 -27.57
C ALA A 662 -12.85 -11.41 -28.51
N ALA A 663 -12.55 -11.86 -29.73
CA ALA A 663 -13.55 -12.31 -30.68
C ALA A 663 -14.30 -13.58 -30.21
N GLU A 664 -13.61 -14.49 -29.52
CA GLU A 664 -14.20 -15.69 -28.91
C GLU A 664 -15.05 -15.33 -27.68
N ASP A 665 -14.53 -14.48 -26.82
CA ASP A 665 -15.25 -13.93 -25.66
C ASP A 665 -16.57 -13.25 -26.10
N ALA A 666 -16.51 -12.40 -27.13
CA ALA A 666 -17.69 -11.69 -27.63
C ALA A 666 -18.80 -12.62 -28.15
N LYS A 667 -18.44 -13.83 -28.60
CA LYS A 667 -19.43 -14.85 -29.03
C LYS A 667 -20.01 -15.65 -27.86
N ASN A 668 -19.17 -15.90 -26.85
CA ASN A 668 -19.45 -16.90 -25.83
C ASN A 668 -19.73 -16.31 -24.45
N MET A 669 -19.43 -15.00 -24.24
CA MET A 669 -19.47 -14.39 -22.92
C MET A 669 -20.13 -13.00 -22.96
N VAL A 670 -20.96 -12.71 -21.96
CA VAL A 670 -21.46 -11.36 -21.66
C VAL A 670 -21.14 -11.05 -20.22
N ILE A 671 -20.45 -9.91 -20.00
CA ILE A 671 -20.04 -9.46 -18.66
C ILE A 671 -20.88 -8.27 -18.28
N TYR A 672 -21.50 -8.34 -17.11
CA TYR A 672 -22.25 -7.24 -16.51
C TYR A 672 -21.49 -6.69 -15.31
N ARG A 673 -21.43 -5.36 -15.21
CA ARG A 673 -20.90 -4.66 -14.06
C ARG A 673 -21.88 -4.72 -12.88
N LEU A 674 -21.36 -4.88 -11.69
CA LEU A 674 -22.13 -4.91 -10.44
C LEU A 674 -21.38 -4.18 -9.33
N ASN A 675 -21.25 -2.87 -9.46
CA ASN A 675 -20.74 -2.00 -8.40
C ASN A 675 -21.85 -1.72 -7.37
N LEU A 676 -21.51 -1.09 -6.26
CA LEU A 676 -22.48 -0.77 -5.20
C LEU A 676 -23.63 0.14 -5.70
N SER A 677 -23.37 1.00 -6.66
CA SER A 677 -24.38 1.81 -7.35
C SER A 677 -25.37 0.99 -8.20
N ASP A 678 -24.90 -0.15 -8.74
CA ASP A 678 -25.69 -0.97 -9.67
C ASP A 678 -26.59 -1.98 -8.95
N VAL A 679 -26.38 -2.22 -7.65
CA VAL A 679 -27.09 -3.24 -6.86
C VAL A 679 -28.62 -3.10 -6.95
N LYS A 680 -29.13 -1.85 -7.05
CA LYS A 680 -30.58 -1.55 -7.13
C LYS A 680 -31.07 -1.33 -8.56
N ALA A 681 -30.20 -1.39 -9.57
CA ALA A 681 -30.60 -1.18 -10.96
C ALA A 681 -31.59 -2.26 -11.41
N ALA A 682 -32.57 -1.90 -12.24
CA ALA A 682 -33.53 -2.86 -12.78
C ALA A 682 -32.85 -3.94 -13.61
N THR A 683 -31.85 -3.53 -14.43
CA THR A 683 -30.98 -4.41 -15.22
C THR A 683 -29.53 -4.00 -14.95
N LEU A 684 -28.63 -4.97 -14.91
CA LEU A 684 -27.20 -4.69 -14.76
C LEU A 684 -26.65 -4.08 -16.07
N PRO A 685 -25.78 -3.07 -15.97
CA PRO A 685 -25.11 -2.52 -17.15
C PRO A 685 -24.06 -3.54 -17.67
N ILE A 686 -23.92 -3.58 -19.00
CA ILE A 686 -22.81 -4.33 -19.62
C ILE A 686 -21.52 -3.60 -19.26
N ALA A 687 -20.51 -4.38 -18.81
CA ALA A 687 -19.21 -3.83 -18.47
C ALA A 687 -18.53 -3.22 -19.71
N SER A 688 -17.97 -2.03 -19.54
CA SER A 688 -17.24 -1.29 -20.60
C SER A 688 -15.78 -1.06 -20.20
N LYS A 689 -14.95 -0.65 -21.16
CA LYS A 689 -13.57 -0.25 -20.86
C LYS A 689 -13.50 1.03 -20.01
N GLU A 690 -14.47 1.92 -20.15
CA GLU A 690 -14.55 3.20 -19.44
C GLU A 690 -14.91 3.05 -17.95
N ASP A 691 -15.34 1.87 -17.53
CA ASP A 691 -15.65 1.56 -16.12
C ASP A 691 -14.41 1.49 -15.22
N LYS A 692 -13.22 1.52 -15.79
CA LYS A 692 -11.95 1.38 -15.06
C LYS A 692 -11.39 2.67 -14.46
N THR A 693 -11.85 3.84 -14.88
CA THR A 693 -11.22 5.11 -14.49
C THR A 693 -11.99 5.82 -13.39
N GLU A 694 -11.39 5.96 -12.22
CA GLU A 694 -11.88 6.80 -11.12
C GLU A 694 -11.68 8.29 -11.43
N PHE A 695 -10.72 8.60 -12.30
CA PHE A 695 -10.39 9.96 -12.70
C PHE A 695 -11.23 10.43 -13.90
N MET A 696 -11.59 11.72 -13.89
CA MET A 696 -12.27 12.38 -15.01
C MET A 696 -11.28 12.62 -16.15
N ASP A 697 -10.10 13.07 -15.77
CA ASP A 697 -8.95 13.27 -16.63
C ASP A 697 -7.68 12.86 -15.85
N GLU A 698 -6.69 12.33 -16.55
CA GLU A 698 -5.42 11.84 -16.00
C GLU A 698 -4.28 12.19 -16.98
N VAL A 699 -3.14 12.62 -16.45
CA VAL A 699 -1.94 12.85 -17.28
C VAL A 699 -1.38 11.49 -17.69
N GLU A 700 -1.41 11.19 -18.97
CA GLU A 700 -0.73 10.03 -19.51
C GLU A 700 0.79 10.26 -19.47
N ASP A 701 1.54 9.33 -18.91
CA ASP A 701 3.00 9.38 -18.96
C ASP A 701 3.44 9.19 -20.41
N PRO A 702 4.16 10.15 -21.00
CA PRO A 702 4.64 10.02 -22.40
C PRO A 702 5.49 8.77 -22.64
N GLU A 703 6.12 8.21 -21.60
CA GLU A 703 6.87 6.96 -21.69
C GLU A 703 5.94 5.75 -21.70
N GLU A 704 4.85 5.77 -20.95
CA GLU A 704 3.82 4.72 -20.97
C GLU A 704 3.14 4.63 -22.32
N GLU A 705 2.88 5.76 -22.99
CA GLU A 705 2.37 5.79 -24.35
C GLU A 705 3.33 5.12 -25.38
N LEU A 706 4.64 5.12 -25.11
CA LEU A 706 5.63 4.45 -25.96
C LEU A 706 5.65 2.93 -25.73
N VAL A 707 5.10 2.45 -24.61
CA VAL A 707 5.15 1.05 -24.21
C VAL A 707 3.73 0.50 -24.05
N GLU A 708 2.94 0.50 -25.14
CA GLU A 708 1.62 -0.14 -25.12
C GLU A 708 1.73 -1.63 -24.84
N THR A 709 1.37 -2.02 -23.62
CA THR A 709 1.16 -3.44 -23.29
C THR A 709 -0.27 -3.82 -23.64
N PRO A 710 -0.51 -4.87 -24.44
CA PRO A 710 -1.86 -5.30 -24.78
C PRO A 710 -2.69 -5.59 -23.53
N GLU A 711 -3.88 -5.01 -23.44
CA GLU A 711 -4.81 -5.24 -22.33
C GLU A 711 -5.42 -6.65 -22.42
N TYR A 712 -5.62 -7.28 -21.27
CA TYR A 712 -6.29 -8.59 -21.20
C TYR A 712 -7.72 -8.52 -21.77
N PRO A 713 -8.10 -9.45 -22.67
CA PRO A 713 -9.45 -9.50 -23.23
C PRO A 713 -10.50 -9.58 -22.13
N SER A 714 -11.57 -8.82 -22.30
CA SER A 714 -12.69 -8.78 -21.36
C SER A 714 -12.33 -8.33 -19.94
N ASN A 715 -11.17 -7.69 -19.76
CA ASN A 715 -10.61 -7.32 -18.44
C ASN A 715 -10.50 -8.52 -17.47
N LEU A 716 -10.20 -9.70 -18.01
CA LEU A 716 -9.97 -10.92 -17.24
C LEU A 716 -8.51 -11.31 -17.37
N ASP A 717 -7.70 -11.02 -16.35
CA ASP A 717 -6.32 -11.50 -16.30
C ASP A 717 -6.26 -13.03 -16.27
N PRO A 718 -5.12 -13.65 -16.64
CA PRO A 718 -5.02 -15.12 -16.79
C PRO A 718 -5.36 -15.89 -15.51
N VAL A 719 -5.02 -15.34 -14.33
CA VAL A 719 -5.30 -15.99 -13.03
C VAL A 719 -6.79 -15.95 -12.71
N LEU A 720 -7.44 -14.81 -12.97
CA LEU A 720 -8.88 -14.67 -12.77
C LEU A 720 -9.66 -15.55 -13.76
N ARG A 721 -9.20 -15.63 -15.02
CA ARG A 721 -9.78 -16.49 -16.06
C ARG A 721 -9.67 -17.97 -15.67
N GLU A 722 -8.52 -18.40 -15.14
CA GLU A 722 -8.36 -19.76 -14.62
C GLU A 722 -9.25 -19.99 -13.38
N GLY A 723 -9.42 -19.01 -12.48
CA GLY A 723 -10.38 -19.06 -11.39
C GLY A 723 -11.81 -19.34 -11.86
N LEU A 724 -12.25 -18.68 -12.93
CA LEU A 724 -13.56 -18.92 -13.56
C LEU A 724 -13.66 -20.33 -14.15
N HIS A 725 -12.60 -20.84 -14.78
CA HIS A 725 -12.54 -22.22 -15.29
C HIS A 725 -12.64 -23.24 -14.14
N ILE A 726 -11.96 -23.00 -13.02
CA ILE A 726 -12.05 -23.87 -11.83
C ILE A 726 -13.48 -23.86 -11.28
N VAL A 727 -14.14 -22.70 -11.16
CA VAL A 727 -15.56 -22.61 -10.74
C VAL A 727 -16.46 -23.40 -11.68
N LYS A 728 -16.27 -23.25 -13.00
CA LYS A 728 -17.00 -24.01 -14.02
C LYS A 728 -16.79 -25.52 -13.85
N ASP A 729 -15.55 -25.96 -13.68
CA ASP A 729 -15.24 -27.37 -13.45
C ASP A 729 -15.89 -27.90 -12.15
N MET A 730 -15.95 -27.10 -11.09
CA MET A 730 -16.65 -27.46 -9.85
C MET A 730 -18.17 -27.63 -10.07
N ILE A 731 -18.77 -26.80 -10.93
CA ILE A 731 -20.19 -26.92 -11.31
C ILE A 731 -20.42 -28.20 -12.09
N ASP A 732 -19.54 -28.56 -13.04
CA ASP A 732 -19.62 -29.75 -13.84
C ASP A 732 -19.36 -31.06 -13.06
N LEU A 733 -18.71 -30.98 -11.91
CA LEU A 733 -18.44 -32.10 -11.00
C LEU A 733 -19.45 -32.21 -9.83
N ARG A 734 -20.57 -31.49 -9.92
CA ARG A 734 -21.69 -31.69 -9.00
C ARG A 734 -22.37 -33.01 -9.25
#